data_f2f0d96180a6818de0eccd123e4fad59
#
_entry.id   f2f0d96180a6818de0eccd123e4fad59
#
_cell.length_a   1.000
_cell.length_b   1.000
_cell.length_c   1.000
_cell.angle_alpha   90.00
_cell.angle_beta   90.00
_cell.angle_gamma   90.00
#
_symmetry.space_group_name_H-M   'P 1'
#
loop_
_entity.id
_entity.type
_entity.pdbx_description
1 polymer ?
#
loop_
_entity_poly.entity_id
_entity_poly.type
_entity_poly.pdbx_seq_one_letter_code
_entity_poly.pdbx_strand_id
1 'polypeptide(L)'
;MPKNNSDLMIKKIIFAAATLLLLSCGDNSRVIEENVLPTPMHIEKASGKFTFDGGIKIEINAPVEDSIRLLQALTDVGITANNNAGKSITLLLCDSVAGITSPEGYRINTTTKHITAEGTNGAGLFYAVQTIAQLYNAVNCIPCGTITDQPRFEYRGLMLDVSRHFFGKEYVKKQIDAIARYKMNRLHLHLTDAAGWRVEIKQYPRLTQFAAWRSQELWKDWWYGDRQYREEGAPDAHGGYYTQEDIREIVQYAADRYITVIPEIEMPAHSEEVLTAYPQLSCTHEPYKQADFCVGNEEVYTFLENVLTEIMELFPSKYIHIGGDEAAKASWPTCPLCKSRMKEEGLANVNELQSYLIERMERFVNSKGRSIIGWDEILEGGLAPNATVMSWRGTDGGIKAVHAGHKAIMTPGEFCYLDSYQDAPHAQPVAFGGYLPIEKVYSYNPVPDSLTPDEAALIYGIQGNVWAEYIPTEQLNEHMIYPRILAIAEIGWSPQEKRNYEQFRTRALNAVKQLRRNGYNAFDLSREYGNRPPSLAPNNHLAKGKKVAYATGSPYYPTYTAGGDSALTDGIHGGWNNSDKRWQGFIGRGGIDVCIDLEEEKRIKSIAADFMQLCEPGIYLPAEVEISASADSSTFHTLATIGHNVVRDDTLSLKSYGWEGETKARYIRYRAIRGKQGGFMFTDEIVVK
;
A
#
# COMPACT_ATOMS: atom_id res chain seq x y z
N MET A 1 -41.92 -17.67 -53.79
CA MET A 1 -40.59 -17.44 -53.19
C MET A 1 -40.75 -16.38 -52.09
N PRO A 2 -40.58 -16.70 -50.82
CA PRO A 2 -40.74 -15.74 -49.75
C PRO A 2 -39.43 -14.93 -49.58
N LYS A 3 -39.55 -13.61 -49.51
CA LYS A 3 -38.48 -12.65 -49.28
C LYS A 3 -37.99 -12.75 -47.80
N ASN A 4 -36.67 -12.74 -47.68
CA ASN A 4 -35.89 -12.85 -46.45
C ASN A 4 -36.33 -11.89 -45.33
N ASN A 5 -36.79 -12.45 -44.22
CA ASN A 5 -37.08 -11.77 -42.96
C ASN A 5 -35.81 -11.43 -42.15
N SER A 6 -34.60 -11.82 -42.59
CA SER A 6 -33.32 -11.59 -41.89
C SER A 6 -32.84 -10.15 -41.97
N ASP A 7 -33.06 -9.44 -43.09
CA ASP A 7 -32.62 -8.05 -43.26
C ASP A 7 -33.42 -7.04 -42.44
N LEU A 8 -34.68 -7.38 -42.13
CA LEU A 8 -35.53 -6.52 -41.29
C LEU A 8 -35.17 -6.63 -39.79
N MET A 9 -34.68 -7.80 -39.38
CA MET A 9 -34.26 -8.08 -38.01
C MET A 9 -32.90 -7.44 -37.71
N ILE A 10 -31.93 -7.49 -38.65
CA ILE A 10 -30.62 -6.87 -38.53
C ILE A 10 -30.75 -5.34 -38.51
N LYS A 11 -31.59 -4.73 -39.34
CA LYS A 11 -31.86 -3.30 -39.29
C LYS A 11 -32.54 -2.82 -37.99
N LYS A 12 -33.40 -3.64 -37.38
CA LYS A 12 -34.01 -3.33 -36.08
C LYS A 12 -33.02 -3.49 -34.92
N ILE A 13 -32.08 -4.44 -34.99
CA ILE A 13 -31.01 -4.60 -33.96
C ILE A 13 -29.99 -3.46 -34.07
N ILE A 14 -29.61 -3.02 -35.28
CA ILE A 14 -28.70 -1.89 -35.46
C ILE A 14 -29.38 -0.57 -35.05
N PHE A 15 -30.69 -0.39 -35.29
CA PHE A 15 -31.42 0.79 -34.84
C PHE A 15 -31.64 0.80 -33.33
N ALA A 16 -31.85 -0.36 -32.68
CA ALA A 16 -31.94 -0.50 -31.23
C ALA A 16 -30.58 -0.29 -30.54
N ALA A 17 -29.47 -0.76 -31.13
CA ALA A 17 -28.12 -0.51 -30.63
C ALA A 17 -27.69 0.94 -30.80
N ALA A 18 -28.06 1.61 -31.91
CA ALA A 18 -27.82 3.05 -32.11
C ALA A 18 -28.69 3.92 -31.17
N THR A 19 -29.90 3.46 -30.81
CA THR A 19 -30.79 4.17 -29.88
C THR A 19 -30.35 3.97 -28.42
N LEU A 20 -29.73 2.82 -28.06
CA LEU A 20 -29.15 2.60 -26.74
C LEU A 20 -27.85 3.42 -26.52
N LEU A 21 -27.08 3.72 -27.56
CA LEU A 21 -25.92 4.61 -27.48
C LEU A 21 -26.30 6.10 -27.36
N LEU A 22 -27.51 6.48 -27.75
CA LEU A 22 -28.00 7.87 -27.60
C LEU A 22 -28.72 8.13 -26.26
N LEU A 23 -29.03 7.09 -25.47
CA LEU A 23 -29.68 7.24 -24.15
C LEU A 23 -28.69 7.35 -22.98
N SER A 24 -27.36 7.21 -23.20
CA SER A 24 -26.36 7.29 -22.10
C SER A 24 -25.97 8.71 -21.69
N CYS A 25 -26.47 9.76 -22.35
CA CYS A 25 -26.25 11.16 -21.98
C CYS A 25 -27.56 11.89 -21.57
N GLY A 26 -28.54 11.20 -21.07
CA GLY A 26 -29.87 11.75 -20.74
C GLY A 26 -29.95 12.50 -19.42
N ASP A 27 -29.11 12.21 -18.45
CA ASP A 27 -29.03 12.94 -17.18
C ASP A 27 -27.60 13.45 -16.94
N ASN A 28 -27.35 14.72 -17.28
CA ASN A 28 -26.08 15.39 -17.06
C ASN A 28 -25.72 15.53 -15.57
N SER A 29 -26.62 15.13 -14.66
CA SER A 29 -26.51 15.45 -13.26
C SER A 29 -25.44 14.66 -12.50
N ARG A 30 -25.01 13.49 -13.04
CA ARG A 30 -24.07 12.58 -12.34
C ARG A 30 -22.77 12.28 -13.13
N VAL A 31 -22.60 12.80 -14.32
CA VAL A 31 -21.47 12.45 -15.18
C VAL A 31 -20.12 12.75 -14.50
N ILE A 32 -19.99 13.92 -13.86
CA ILE A 32 -18.74 14.29 -13.16
C ILE A 32 -18.56 13.41 -11.93
N GLU A 33 -19.60 13.25 -11.11
CA GLU A 33 -19.59 12.49 -9.87
C GLU A 33 -19.31 11.00 -10.09
N GLU A 34 -19.61 10.45 -11.24
CA GLU A 34 -19.41 9.04 -11.56
C GLU A 34 -18.08 8.75 -12.29
N ASN A 35 -17.40 9.76 -12.82
CA ASN A 35 -16.25 9.55 -13.70
C ASN A 35 -14.98 10.33 -13.30
N VAL A 36 -15.07 11.36 -12.44
CA VAL A 36 -13.89 12.11 -12.00
C VAL A 36 -13.39 11.58 -10.67
N LEU A 37 -12.15 11.13 -10.67
CA LEU A 37 -11.42 10.66 -9.50
C LEU A 37 -10.04 11.33 -9.45
N PRO A 38 -9.65 11.94 -8.34
CA PRO A 38 -10.39 12.20 -7.09
C PRO A 38 -11.61 13.10 -7.25
N THR A 39 -12.57 12.99 -6.27
CA THR A 39 -13.77 13.83 -6.23
C THR A 39 -13.39 15.30 -6.15
N PRO A 40 -13.89 16.15 -7.05
CA PRO A 40 -13.63 17.58 -7.00
C PRO A 40 -14.24 18.26 -5.76
N MET A 41 -13.55 19.32 -5.29
CA MET A 41 -13.96 20.09 -4.12
C MET A 41 -15.36 20.74 -4.31
N HIS A 42 -15.63 21.33 -5.48
CA HIS A 42 -16.89 22.00 -5.76
C HIS A 42 -17.28 21.88 -7.22
N ILE A 43 -18.58 21.63 -7.48
CA ILE A 43 -19.18 21.51 -8.81
C ILE A 43 -20.45 22.36 -8.86
N GLU A 44 -20.48 23.32 -9.78
CA GLU A 44 -21.66 24.09 -10.14
C GLU A 44 -22.16 23.63 -11.50
N LYS A 45 -23.42 23.21 -11.60
CA LYS A 45 -24.01 22.66 -12.83
C LYS A 45 -24.77 23.72 -13.60
N ALA A 46 -24.62 23.70 -14.94
CA ALA A 46 -25.40 24.51 -15.88
C ALA A 46 -26.01 23.63 -16.97
N SER A 47 -26.98 24.16 -17.71
CA SER A 47 -27.64 23.43 -18.78
C SER A 47 -26.73 23.25 -19.98
N GLY A 48 -26.75 22.07 -20.61
CA GLY A 48 -25.99 21.75 -21.80
C GLY A 48 -24.72 20.94 -21.54
N LYS A 49 -24.00 20.65 -22.61
CA LYS A 49 -22.72 19.89 -22.56
C LYS A 49 -21.80 20.34 -23.68
N PHE A 50 -20.51 20.28 -23.44
CA PHE A 50 -19.47 20.37 -24.45
C PHE A 50 -19.22 18.96 -25.00
N THR A 51 -19.20 18.81 -26.33
CA THR A 51 -18.88 17.53 -27.00
C THR A 51 -17.62 17.70 -27.85
N PHE A 52 -16.80 16.63 -27.91
CA PHE A 52 -15.50 16.64 -28.62
C PHE A 52 -15.61 16.24 -30.09
N ASP A 53 -16.70 16.64 -30.76
CA ASP A 53 -16.96 16.46 -32.19
C ASP A 53 -16.44 17.65 -32.99
N GLY A 54 -16.00 17.42 -34.21
CA GLY A 54 -15.60 18.46 -35.17
C GLY A 54 -14.21 19.08 -34.96
N GLY A 55 -13.41 18.53 -34.08
CA GLY A 55 -12.09 19.05 -33.69
C GLY A 55 -12.16 20.16 -32.65
N ILE A 56 -11.02 20.49 -32.05
CA ILE A 56 -10.92 21.42 -30.95
C ILE A 56 -9.77 22.39 -31.18
N LYS A 57 -10.01 23.69 -31.05
CA LYS A 57 -8.95 24.69 -30.99
C LYS A 57 -8.34 24.69 -29.60
N ILE A 58 -7.02 24.53 -29.49
CA ILE A 58 -6.30 24.54 -28.20
C ILE A 58 -5.54 25.87 -28.11
N GLU A 59 -5.76 26.60 -27.03
CA GLU A 59 -5.07 27.83 -26.67
C GLU A 59 -4.46 27.72 -25.30
N ILE A 60 -3.15 27.96 -25.18
CA ILE A 60 -2.43 27.84 -23.90
C ILE A 60 -1.71 29.20 -23.67
N ASN A 61 -2.07 29.83 -22.54
CA ASN A 61 -1.42 31.06 -22.07
C ASN A 61 -0.67 30.73 -20.77
N ALA A 62 0.53 30.17 -20.90
CA ALA A 62 1.44 29.79 -19.84
C ALA A 62 2.88 29.93 -20.35
N PRO A 63 3.91 29.85 -19.47
CA PRO A 63 5.30 29.76 -19.89
C PRO A 63 5.52 28.66 -20.93
N VAL A 64 6.54 28.82 -21.77
CA VAL A 64 6.79 27.90 -22.91
C VAL A 64 6.93 26.45 -22.44
N GLU A 65 7.66 26.22 -21.38
CA GLU A 65 7.89 24.88 -20.81
C GLU A 65 6.57 24.22 -20.36
N ASP A 66 5.75 24.96 -19.58
CA ASP A 66 4.43 24.46 -19.16
C ASP A 66 3.50 24.25 -20.37
N SER A 67 3.55 25.17 -21.36
CA SER A 67 2.73 25.03 -22.58
C SER A 67 3.05 23.75 -23.35
N ILE A 68 4.32 23.36 -23.43
CA ILE A 68 4.75 22.11 -24.07
C ILE A 68 4.19 20.91 -23.28
N ARG A 69 4.36 20.89 -21.96
CA ARG A 69 3.86 19.82 -21.07
C ARG A 69 2.34 19.66 -21.16
N LEU A 70 1.61 20.78 -21.12
CA LEU A 70 0.15 20.80 -21.16
C LEU A 70 -0.38 20.35 -22.53
N LEU A 71 0.25 20.77 -23.63
CA LEU A 71 -0.11 20.31 -24.98
C LEU A 71 0.16 18.81 -25.13
N GLN A 72 1.28 18.33 -24.63
CA GLN A 72 1.60 16.90 -24.62
C GLN A 72 0.57 16.12 -23.81
N ALA A 73 0.19 16.57 -22.62
CA ALA A 73 -0.82 15.93 -21.78
C ALA A 73 -2.19 15.83 -22.46
N LEU A 74 -2.61 16.84 -23.22
CA LEU A 74 -3.84 16.79 -24.03
C LEU A 74 -3.70 15.79 -25.19
N THR A 75 -2.54 15.77 -25.84
CA THR A 75 -2.25 14.85 -26.96
C THR A 75 -2.23 13.40 -26.52
N ASP A 76 -1.60 13.10 -25.38
CA ASP A 76 -1.49 11.75 -24.80
C ASP A 76 -2.87 11.12 -24.51
N VAL A 77 -3.87 11.94 -24.20
CA VAL A 77 -5.24 11.47 -23.99
C VAL A 77 -6.11 11.51 -25.27
N GLY A 78 -5.53 11.86 -26.41
CA GLY A 78 -6.21 11.85 -27.73
C GLY A 78 -6.95 13.14 -28.07
N ILE A 79 -6.76 14.23 -27.32
CA ILE A 79 -7.32 15.55 -27.63
C ILE A 79 -6.32 16.32 -28.50
N THR A 80 -6.55 16.32 -29.80
CA THR A 80 -5.64 16.95 -30.76
C THR A 80 -6.16 18.31 -31.28
N ALA A 81 -5.23 19.22 -31.51
CA ALA A 81 -5.56 20.58 -31.98
C ALA A 81 -6.06 20.61 -33.43
N ASN A 82 -7.10 21.42 -33.66
CA ASN A 82 -7.59 21.78 -35.00
C ASN A 82 -7.90 23.29 -35.02
N ASN A 83 -7.06 24.08 -35.66
CA ASN A 83 -7.18 25.53 -35.69
C ASN A 83 -8.47 26.08 -36.39
N ASN A 84 -9.14 25.25 -37.18
CA ASN A 84 -10.38 25.59 -37.86
C ASN A 84 -11.65 25.15 -37.11
N ALA A 85 -11.50 24.64 -35.86
CA ALA A 85 -12.62 24.18 -35.08
C ALA A 85 -13.47 25.34 -34.53
N GLY A 86 -14.78 25.10 -34.43
CA GLY A 86 -15.73 26.01 -33.80
C GLY A 86 -15.84 25.90 -32.28
N LYS A 87 -15.08 25.00 -31.68
CA LYS A 87 -15.01 24.76 -30.24
C LYS A 87 -13.57 24.91 -29.74
N SER A 88 -13.38 25.34 -28.49
CA SER A 88 -12.03 25.52 -27.94
C SER A 88 -11.86 25.02 -26.55
N ILE A 89 -10.62 24.65 -26.23
CA ILE A 89 -10.08 24.51 -24.89
C ILE A 89 -9.01 25.57 -24.69
N THR A 90 -9.18 26.40 -23.66
CA THR A 90 -8.24 27.48 -23.33
C THR A 90 -7.67 27.19 -21.91
N LEU A 91 -6.35 27.12 -21.78
CA LEU A 91 -5.63 26.94 -20.51
C LEU A 91 -4.95 28.27 -20.17
N LEU A 92 -5.28 28.83 -19.02
CA LEU A 92 -4.84 30.16 -18.58
C LEU A 92 -4.07 30.08 -17.27
N LEU A 93 -2.82 30.50 -17.28
CA LEU A 93 -2.09 30.80 -16.05
C LEU A 93 -2.48 32.18 -15.56
N CYS A 94 -2.96 32.26 -14.31
CA CYS A 94 -3.48 33.48 -13.69
C CYS A 94 -2.72 33.78 -12.40
N ASP A 95 -2.63 35.05 -12.01
CA ASP A 95 -2.05 35.47 -10.74
C ASP A 95 -2.86 34.95 -9.53
N SER A 96 -4.16 34.81 -9.70
CA SER A 96 -5.08 34.24 -8.72
C SER A 96 -6.29 33.61 -9.39
N VAL A 97 -6.88 32.61 -8.76
CA VAL A 97 -8.11 31.92 -9.20
C VAL A 97 -9.11 31.91 -8.04
N ALA A 98 -10.33 32.34 -8.31
CA ALA A 98 -11.37 32.46 -7.27
C ALA A 98 -11.67 31.08 -6.63
N GLY A 99 -11.62 31.03 -5.30
CA GLY A 99 -11.86 29.82 -4.52
C GLY A 99 -10.69 28.84 -4.43
N ILE A 100 -9.51 29.21 -4.95
CA ILE A 100 -8.27 28.43 -4.95
C ILE A 100 -7.23 29.09 -4.04
N THR A 101 -6.63 28.29 -3.16
CA THR A 101 -5.53 28.70 -2.26
C THR A 101 -4.26 27.88 -2.50
N SER A 102 -4.40 26.66 -3.03
CA SER A 102 -3.26 25.81 -3.35
C SER A 102 -2.68 26.16 -4.74
N PRO A 103 -1.36 26.16 -4.91
CA PRO A 103 -0.74 26.34 -6.24
C PRO A 103 -1.07 25.19 -7.21
N GLU A 104 -1.48 24.03 -6.70
CA GLU A 104 -1.92 22.88 -7.49
C GLU A 104 -3.43 22.91 -7.81
N GLY A 105 -4.15 23.92 -7.35
CA GLY A 105 -5.58 24.08 -7.61
C GLY A 105 -5.91 24.65 -8.98
N TYR A 106 -7.13 24.42 -9.41
CA TYR A 106 -7.63 24.85 -10.72
C TYR A 106 -9.12 25.12 -10.71
N ARG A 107 -9.57 25.87 -11.72
CA ARG A 107 -10.98 26.09 -12.03
C ARG A 107 -11.24 25.78 -13.49
N ILE A 108 -12.25 24.95 -13.78
CA ILE A 108 -12.71 24.67 -15.14
C ILE A 108 -14.10 25.27 -15.31
N ASN A 109 -14.27 26.13 -16.31
CA ASN A 109 -15.57 26.64 -16.74
C ASN A 109 -15.93 26.04 -18.11
N THR A 110 -17.05 25.36 -18.20
CA THR A 110 -17.50 24.65 -19.40
C THR A 110 -18.80 25.26 -19.93
N THR A 111 -18.79 25.65 -21.19
CA THR A 111 -19.96 26.00 -21.99
C THR A 111 -20.14 25.00 -23.14
N THR A 112 -21.18 25.14 -23.95
CA THR A 112 -21.39 24.25 -25.12
C THR A 112 -20.31 24.38 -26.21
N LYS A 113 -19.52 25.46 -26.18
CA LYS A 113 -18.49 25.76 -27.21
C LYS A 113 -17.09 25.92 -26.65
N HIS A 114 -16.96 26.25 -25.39
CA HIS A 114 -15.67 26.59 -24.78
C HIS A 114 -15.48 25.88 -23.47
N ILE A 115 -14.28 25.35 -23.24
CA ILE A 115 -13.76 24.94 -21.96
C ILE A 115 -12.63 25.92 -21.64
N THR A 116 -12.71 26.58 -20.47
CA THR A 116 -11.63 27.42 -19.97
C THR A 116 -11.15 26.82 -18.66
N ALA A 117 -9.87 26.49 -18.57
CA ALA A 117 -9.22 26.06 -17.33
C ALA A 117 -8.24 27.13 -16.85
N GLU A 118 -8.38 27.53 -15.60
CA GLU A 118 -7.57 28.55 -14.91
C GLU A 118 -6.78 27.88 -13.78
N GLY A 119 -5.51 28.22 -13.62
CA GLY A 119 -4.63 27.78 -12.54
C GLY A 119 -3.61 28.84 -12.20
N THR A 120 -3.04 28.79 -10.99
CA THR A 120 -1.97 29.72 -10.55
C THR A 120 -0.57 29.15 -10.79
N ASN A 121 -0.50 27.88 -11.20
CA ASN A 121 0.73 27.15 -11.47
C ASN A 121 0.50 26.15 -12.60
N GLY A 122 1.53 25.76 -13.32
CA GLY A 122 1.48 24.76 -14.38
C GLY A 122 0.91 23.40 -13.89
N ALA A 123 1.21 23.02 -12.65
CA ALA A 123 0.64 21.80 -12.03
C ALA A 123 -0.88 21.86 -11.89
N GLY A 124 -1.45 23.01 -11.48
CA GLY A 124 -2.91 23.20 -11.41
C GLY A 124 -3.57 23.04 -12.78
N LEU A 125 -2.98 23.65 -13.82
CA LEU A 125 -3.46 23.47 -15.20
C LEU A 125 -3.33 22.01 -15.68
N PHE A 126 -2.25 21.31 -15.31
CA PHE A 126 -2.07 19.90 -15.62
C PHE A 126 -3.18 19.04 -14.99
N TYR A 127 -3.52 19.28 -13.73
CA TYR A 127 -4.62 18.56 -13.07
C TYR A 127 -6.00 18.90 -13.63
N ALA A 128 -6.19 20.13 -14.11
CA ALA A 128 -7.38 20.47 -14.90
C ALA A 128 -7.45 19.64 -16.19
N VAL A 129 -6.33 19.49 -16.91
CA VAL A 129 -6.23 18.60 -18.08
C VAL A 129 -6.56 17.16 -17.73
N GLN A 130 -6.07 16.62 -16.59
CA GLN A 130 -6.42 15.26 -16.15
C GLN A 130 -7.92 15.09 -15.88
N THR A 131 -8.58 16.11 -15.32
CA THR A 131 -10.04 16.10 -15.12
C THR A 131 -10.80 16.11 -16.45
N ILE A 132 -10.38 16.97 -17.41
CA ILE A 132 -10.93 17.01 -18.77
C ILE A 132 -10.73 15.65 -19.46
N ALA A 133 -9.54 15.06 -19.34
CA ALA A 133 -9.18 13.77 -19.93
C ALA A 133 -10.03 12.61 -19.38
N GLN A 134 -10.29 12.57 -18.08
CA GLN A 134 -11.14 11.55 -17.48
C GLN A 134 -12.57 11.61 -18.04
N LEU A 135 -13.14 12.80 -18.18
CA LEU A 135 -14.48 13.00 -18.75
C LEU A 135 -14.51 12.69 -20.25
N TYR A 136 -13.49 13.12 -21.00
CA TYR A 136 -13.34 12.79 -22.42
C TYR A 136 -13.31 11.29 -22.65
N ASN A 137 -12.45 10.56 -21.91
CA ASN A 137 -12.28 9.12 -22.06
C ASN A 137 -13.49 8.31 -21.58
N ALA A 138 -14.25 8.82 -20.59
CA ALA A 138 -15.39 8.12 -20.04
C ALA A 138 -16.63 8.25 -20.94
N VAL A 139 -16.95 9.46 -21.37
CA VAL A 139 -18.25 9.78 -22.01
C VAL A 139 -18.16 10.69 -23.24
N ASN A 140 -16.96 11.08 -23.65
CA ASN A 140 -16.70 11.97 -24.80
C ASN A 140 -17.47 13.32 -24.74
N CYS A 141 -17.82 13.77 -23.55
CA CYS A 141 -18.44 15.07 -23.32
C CYS A 141 -18.19 15.58 -21.90
N ILE A 142 -18.32 16.90 -21.71
CA ILE A 142 -18.24 17.53 -20.38
C ILE A 142 -19.54 18.32 -20.15
N PRO A 143 -20.27 18.09 -19.03
CA PRO A 143 -21.41 18.91 -18.66
C PRO A 143 -21.03 20.38 -18.52
N CYS A 144 -21.91 21.31 -18.94
CA CYS A 144 -21.69 22.72 -18.72
C CYS A 144 -21.76 23.06 -17.23
N GLY A 145 -20.99 24.06 -16.81
CA GLY A 145 -20.87 24.47 -15.42
C GLY A 145 -19.45 24.77 -15.01
N THR A 146 -19.20 24.81 -13.73
CA THR A 146 -17.89 25.12 -13.15
C THR A 146 -17.43 24.01 -12.24
N ILE A 147 -16.17 23.59 -12.36
CA ILE A 147 -15.46 22.74 -11.41
C ILE A 147 -14.38 23.59 -10.75
N THR A 148 -14.40 23.71 -9.42
CA THR A 148 -13.34 24.34 -8.63
C THR A 148 -12.72 23.27 -7.74
N ASP A 149 -11.40 23.10 -7.82
CA ASP A 149 -10.76 21.94 -7.23
C ASP A 149 -9.31 22.23 -6.80
N GLN A 150 -8.90 21.66 -5.69
CA GLN A 150 -7.52 21.75 -5.16
C GLN A 150 -7.26 20.60 -4.19
N PRO A 151 -5.97 20.22 -3.99
CA PRO A 151 -5.63 19.13 -3.09
C PRO A 151 -5.83 19.49 -1.62
N ARG A 152 -6.19 18.48 -0.81
CA ARG A 152 -6.21 18.55 0.65
C ARG A 152 -4.81 18.56 1.25
N PHE A 153 -3.88 17.75 0.70
CA PHE A 153 -2.50 17.62 1.17
C PHE A 153 -1.50 17.93 0.06
N GLU A 154 -0.34 18.48 0.46
CA GLU A 154 0.78 18.78 -0.44
C GLU A 154 1.52 17.52 -0.92
N TYR A 155 1.54 16.44 -0.11
CA TYR A 155 2.20 15.17 -0.43
C TYR A 155 1.17 14.08 -0.70
N ARG A 156 1.21 13.50 -1.90
CA ARG A 156 0.31 12.41 -2.35
C ARG A 156 1.16 11.39 -3.10
N GLY A 157 1.62 10.36 -2.38
CA GLY A 157 2.70 9.48 -2.82
C GLY A 157 2.28 8.06 -3.15
N LEU A 158 3.05 7.47 -4.08
CA LEU A 158 3.20 6.03 -4.27
C LEU A 158 4.65 5.67 -4.02
N MET A 159 4.94 4.73 -3.12
CA MET A 159 6.24 4.09 -3.01
C MET A 159 6.24 2.82 -3.87
N LEU A 160 7.30 2.66 -4.62
CA LEU A 160 7.59 1.48 -5.43
C LEU A 160 8.91 0.86 -4.96
N ASP A 161 8.83 -0.35 -4.40
CA ASP A 161 10.00 -1.14 -4.06
C ASP A 161 10.57 -1.79 -5.34
N VAL A 162 11.73 -1.32 -5.73
CA VAL A 162 12.49 -1.85 -6.88
C VAL A 162 13.70 -2.67 -6.43
N SER A 163 13.88 -2.80 -5.10
CA SER A 163 14.98 -3.55 -4.50
C SER A 163 14.67 -5.04 -4.42
N ARG A 164 13.55 -5.42 -3.77
CA ARG A 164 13.21 -6.84 -3.60
C ARG A 164 13.00 -7.55 -4.93
N HIS A 165 12.34 -6.87 -5.89
CA HIS A 165 12.34 -7.25 -7.30
C HIS A 165 12.59 -6.01 -8.17
N PHE A 166 13.49 -6.14 -9.15
CA PHE A 166 13.85 -5.03 -10.02
C PHE A 166 12.80 -4.84 -11.12
N PHE A 167 12.32 -3.62 -11.28
CA PHE A 167 11.43 -3.19 -12.36
C PHE A 167 12.16 -2.21 -13.27
N GLY A 168 12.13 -2.47 -14.59
CA GLY A 168 12.80 -1.62 -15.57
C GLY A 168 12.22 -0.20 -15.66
N LYS A 169 13.00 0.75 -16.21
CA LYS A 169 12.62 2.16 -16.29
C LYS A 169 11.29 2.41 -17.03
N GLU A 170 10.98 1.60 -18.05
CA GLU A 170 9.72 1.75 -18.80
C GLU A 170 8.51 1.42 -17.94
N TYR A 171 8.65 0.44 -17.04
CA TYR A 171 7.61 0.17 -16.06
C TYR A 171 7.42 1.31 -15.04
N VAL A 172 8.53 1.88 -14.56
CA VAL A 172 8.48 3.06 -13.66
C VAL A 172 7.76 4.22 -14.36
N LYS A 173 8.07 4.50 -15.62
CA LYS A 173 7.39 5.52 -16.43
C LYS A 173 5.90 5.22 -16.62
N LYS A 174 5.53 3.95 -16.82
CA LYS A 174 4.13 3.51 -16.89
C LYS A 174 3.39 3.81 -15.57
N GLN A 175 4.03 3.60 -14.41
CA GLN A 175 3.43 3.95 -13.11
C GLN A 175 3.30 5.47 -12.93
N ILE A 176 4.28 6.26 -13.40
CA ILE A 176 4.21 7.72 -13.41
C ILE A 176 2.97 8.20 -14.20
N ASP A 177 2.70 7.64 -15.37
CA ASP A 177 1.51 7.98 -16.17
C ASP A 177 0.20 7.70 -15.41
N ALA A 178 0.14 6.56 -14.71
CA ALA A 178 -1.05 6.18 -13.99
C ALA A 178 -1.32 7.08 -12.78
N ILE A 179 -0.30 7.34 -11.95
CA ILE A 179 -0.49 8.18 -10.75
C ILE A 179 -0.72 9.66 -11.10
N ALA A 180 -0.12 10.17 -12.20
CA ALA A 180 -0.38 11.50 -12.73
C ALA A 180 -1.85 11.72 -13.07
N ARG A 181 -2.50 10.73 -13.70
CA ARG A 181 -3.92 10.75 -14.06
C ARG A 181 -4.83 10.98 -12.87
N TYR A 182 -4.44 10.47 -11.70
CA TYR A 182 -5.19 10.56 -10.46
C TYR A 182 -4.62 11.63 -9.50
N LYS A 183 -3.88 12.60 -10.04
CA LYS A 183 -3.40 13.81 -9.35
C LYS A 183 -2.48 13.53 -8.16
N MET A 184 -1.78 12.41 -8.17
CA MET A 184 -0.67 12.15 -7.26
C MET A 184 0.59 12.89 -7.75
N ASN A 185 1.45 13.31 -6.82
CA ASN A 185 2.57 14.19 -7.14
C ASN A 185 3.92 13.73 -6.58
N ARG A 186 3.98 12.54 -5.98
CA ARG A 186 5.22 11.95 -5.48
C ARG A 186 5.33 10.49 -5.90
N LEU A 187 6.49 10.16 -6.47
CA LEU A 187 6.93 8.77 -6.64
C LEU A 187 8.12 8.55 -5.70
N HIS A 188 7.96 7.73 -4.70
CA HIS A 188 9.03 7.31 -3.81
C HIS A 188 9.63 6.03 -4.37
N LEU A 189 10.92 6.03 -4.70
CA LEU A 189 11.65 4.85 -5.15
C LEU A 189 12.48 4.29 -4.01
N HIS A 190 12.11 3.10 -3.55
CA HIS A 190 12.90 2.33 -2.59
C HIS A 190 14.00 1.60 -3.36
N LEU A 191 15.19 2.25 -3.43
CA LEU A 191 16.28 1.89 -4.36
C LEU A 191 17.25 0.88 -3.77
N THR A 192 17.29 0.73 -2.46
CA THR A 192 18.30 -0.08 -1.78
C THR A 192 17.70 -0.87 -0.64
N ASP A 193 18.01 -2.14 -0.56
CA ASP A 193 17.68 -3.08 0.52
C ASP A 193 18.52 -4.34 0.33
N ALA A 194 18.55 -5.21 1.31
CA ALA A 194 19.30 -6.47 1.31
C ALA A 194 19.19 -7.28 0.01
N ALA A 195 18.04 -7.21 -0.69
CA ALA A 195 17.81 -7.94 -1.93
C ALA A 195 18.51 -7.37 -3.16
N GLY A 196 18.96 -6.12 -3.10
CA GLY A 196 19.76 -5.51 -4.16
C GLY A 196 19.80 -4.00 -4.16
N TRP A 197 20.95 -3.47 -4.54
CA TRP A 197 21.23 -2.06 -4.78
C TRP A 197 20.82 -1.67 -6.21
N ARG A 198 20.00 -0.63 -6.43
CA ARG A 198 19.37 -0.39 -7.73
C ARG A 198 19.76 0.91 -8.44
N VAL A 199 20.77 1.63 -8.00
CA VAL A 199 21.20 2.89 -8.63
C VAL A 199 22.72 2.92 -8.82
N GLU A 200 23.17 3.34 -10.00
CA GLU A 200 24.60 3.48 -10.30
C GLU A 200 25.22 4.60 -9.47
N ILE A 201 26.25 4.26 -8.68
CA ILE A 201 27.15 5.17 -7.98
C ILE A 201 28.56 4.98 -8.53
N LYS A 202 29.05 5.97 -9.26
CA LYS A 202 30.33 5.83 -10.00
C LYS A 202 31.53 5.64 -9.11
N GLN A 203 31.50 6.23 -7.92
CA GLN A 203 32.56 6.07 -6.93
C GLN A 203 32.60 4.67 -6.31
N TYR A 204 31.51 3.93 -6.36
CA TYR A 204 31.37 2.61 -5.71
C TYR A 204 30.82 1.56 -6.70
N PRO A 205 31.60 1.15 -7.72
CA PRO A 205 31.10 0.32 -8.81
C PRO A 205 30.60 -1.08 -8.37
N ARG A 206 31.11 -1.62 -7.26
CA ARG A 206 30.64 -2.92 -6.75
C ARG A 206 29.18 -2.90 -6.26
N LEU A 207 28.62 -1.71 -6.03
CA LEU A 207 27.18 -1.59 -5.71
C LEU A 207 26.30 -2.09 -6.87
N THR A 208 26.73 -1.89 -8.12
CA THR A 208 25.99 -2.35 -9.31
C THR A 208 26.59 -3.58 -9.96
N GLN A 209 27.90 -3.77 -9.89
CA GLN A 209 28.57 -4.95 -10.45
C GLN A 209 28.34 -6.22 -9.63
N PHE A 210 28.02 -6.10 -8.33
CA PHE A 210 27.86 -7.21 -7.41
C PHE A 210 26.58 -7.10 -6.55
N ALA A 211 26.41 -6.01 -5.79
CA ALA A 211 25.31 -5.86 -4.83
C ALA A 211 23.92 -5.72 -5.48
N ALA A 212 23.84 -5.52 -6.80
CA ALA A 212 22.60 -5.48 -7.56
C ALA A 212 22.10 -6.88 -8.01
N TRP A 213 22.86 -7.94 -7.78
CA TRP A 213 22.65 -9.26 -8.36
C TRP A 213 22.64 -10.36 -7.29
N ARG A 214 21.68 -11.27 -7.35
CA ARG A 214 21.53 -12.38 -6.40
C ARG A 214 21.35 -13.73 -7.10
N SER A 215 21.55 -14.83 -6.34
CA SER A 215 21.53 -16.21 -6.85
C SER A 215 20.16 -16.75 -7.26
N GLN A 216 19.06 -16.14 -6.82
CA GLN A 216 17.70 -16.61 -7.06
C GLN A 216 16.83 -15.49 -7.63
N GLU A 217 15.95 -15.84 -8.57
CA GLU A 217 15.04 -14.88 -9.19
C GLU A 217 13.99 -14.37 -8.19
N LEU A 218 13.36 -15.29 -7.45
CA LEU A 218 12.35 -14.92 -6.46
C LEU A 218 13.02 -14.52 -5.14
N TRP A 219 12.60 -13.39 -4.57
CA TRP A 219 13.09 -12.92 -3.28
C TRP A 219 12.97 -13.98 -2.19
N LYS A 220 11.82 -14.66 -2.11
CA LYS A 220 11.54 -15.71 -1.14
C LYS A 220 12.55 -16.85 -1.22
N ASP A 221 12.88 -17.33 -2.42
CA ASP A 221 13.82 -18.43 -2.61
C ASP A 221 15.25 -18.03 -2.24
N TRP A 222 15.60 -16.77 -2.48
CA TRP A 222 16.87 -16.20 -2.06
C TRP A 222 16.90 -15.99 -0.53
N TRP A 223 15.86 -15.38 0.05
CA TRP A 223 15.80 -15.03 1.46
C TRP A 223 15.84 -16.23 2.40
N TYR A 224 15.10 -17.29 2.06
CA TYR A 224 15.08 -18.55 2.83
C TYR A 224 16.11 -19.58 2.32
N GLY A 225 16.83 -19.27 1.25
CA GLY A 225 17.84 -20.10 0.62
C GLY A 225 19.27 -19.77 1.05
N ASP A 226 20.14 -19.57 0.05
CA ASP A 226 21.57 -19.36 0.26
C ASP A 226 21.97 -17.90 0.56
N ARG A 227 21.10 -16.94 0.26
CA ARG A 227 21.30 -15.48 0.40
C ARG A 227 22.58 -14.97 -0.27
N GLN A 228 23.01 -15.61 -1.36
CA GLN A 228 24.27 -15.26 -2.03
C GLN A 228 24.05 -14.18 -3.08
N TYR A 229 25.01 -13.23 -3.17
CA TYR A 229 25.10 -12.28 -4.27
C TYR A 229 25.93 -12.86 -5.42
N ARG A 230 25.83 -12.23 -6.60
CA ARG A 230 26.52 -12.64 -7.83
C ARG A 230 27.22 -11.45 -8.49
N GLU A 231 28.26 -11.73 -9.25
CA GLU A 231 28.83 -10.73 -10.15
C GLU A 231 27.87 -10.52 -11.34
N GLU A 232 27.81 -9.31 -11.85
CA GLU A 232 27.07 -8.96 -13.07
C GLU A 232 27.45 -9.88 -14.23
N GLY A 233 26.44 -10.41 -14.93
CA GLY A 233 26.62 -11.33 -16.06
C GLY A 233 26.94 -12.78 -15.68
N ALA A 234 26.98 -13.15 -14.41
CA ALA A 234 27.03 -14.56 -14.02
C ALA A 234 25.75 -15.30 -14.50
N PRO A 235 25.83 -16.60 -14.89
CA PRO A 235 24.69 -17.32 -15.47
C PRO A 235 23.46 -17.42 -14.57
N ASP A 236 23.67 -17.37 -13.25
CA ASP A 236 22.63 -17.41 -12.22
C ASP A 236 22.48 -16.07 -11.49
N ALA A 237 22.83 -14.96 -12.15
CA ALA A 237 22.64 -13.63 -11.61
C ALA A 237 21.25 -13.10 -11.96
N HIS A 238 20.46 -12.79 -10.93
CA HIS A 238 19.13 -12.20 -11.04
C HIS A 238 19.10 -10.83 -10.35
N GLY A 239 18.64 -9.80 -11.07
CA GLY A 239 18.61 -8.44 -10.55
C GLY A 239 18.64 -7.40 -11.66
N GLY A 240 19.22 -6.26 -11.36
CA GLY A 240 19.34 -5.12 -12.26
C GLY A 240 19.54 -3.83 -11.50
N TYR A 241 19.83 -2.76 -12.22
CA TYR A 241 19.96 -1.43 -11.66
C TYR A 241 19.65 -0.37 -12.73
N TYR A 242 19.42 0.85 -12.29
CA TYR A 242 19.30 2.02 -13.15
C TYR A 242 20.68 2.67 -13.30
N THR A 243 21.09 2.91 -14.54
CA THR A 243 22.21 3.81 -14.80
C THR A 243 21.85 5.24 -14.40
N GLN A 244 22.85 6.09 -14.21
CA GLN A 244 22.57 7.52 -13.93
C GLN A 244 21.75 8.18 -15.05
N GLU A 245 21.91 7.72 -16.30
CA GLU A 245 21.11 8.21 -17.42
C GLU A 245 19.66 7.74 -17.34
N ASP A 246 19.41 6.48 -16.95
CA ASP A 246 18.04 5.99 -16.72
C ASP A 246 17.33 6.77 -15.61
N ILE A 247 18.04 7.12 -14.53
CA ILE A 247 17.50 7.96 -13.46
C ILE A 247 17.15 9.37 -13.98
N ARG A 248 18.05 10.00 -14.76
CA ARG A 248 17.75 11.32 -15.34
C ARG A 248 16.53 11.28 -16.24
N GLU A 249 16.39 10.21 -17.03
CA GLU A 249 15.22 10.00 -17.89
C GLU A 249 13.93 9.84 -17.06
N ILE A 250 13.94 9.00 -16.02
CA ILE A 250 12.79 8.82 -15.11
C ILE A 250 12.40 10.14 -14.44
N VAL A 251 13.38 10.86 -13.89
CA VAL A 251 13.17 12.13 -13.19
C VAL A 251 12.58 13.19 -14.12
N GLN A 252 13.11 13.31 -15.35
CA GLN A 252 12.57 14.26 -16.33
C GLN A 252 11.16 13.88 -16.77
N TYR A 253 10.90 12.58 -17.03
CA TYR A 253 9.59 12.06 -17.39
C TYR A 253 8.53 12.33 -16.31
N ALA A 254 8.90 12.20 -15.05
CA ALA A 254 8.06 12.52 -13.91
C ALA A 254 7.82 14.03 -13.80
N ALA A 255 8.87 14.86 -13.97
CA ALA A 255 8.80 16.31 -13.92
C ALA A 255 7.85 16.88 -15.01
N ASP A 256 7.83 16.27 -16.19
CA ASP A 256 6.90 16.66 -17.27
C ASP A 256 5.43 16.40 -16.93
N ARG A 257 5.18 15.62 -15.83
CA ARG A 257 3.85 15.32 -15.26
C ARG A 257 3.64 15.93 -13.87
N TYR A 258 4.51 16.86 -13.47
CA TYR A 258 4.51 17.51 -12.15
C TYR A 258 4.62 16.53 -11.00
N ILE A 259 5.31 15.38 -11.20
CA ILE A 259 5.63 14.40 -10.18
C ILE A 259 7.08 14.55 -9.78
N THR A 260 7.33 14.63 -8.47
CA THR A 260 8.68 14.60 -7.91
C THR A 260 9.05 13.16 -7.54
N VAL A 261 10.20 12.69 -8.02
CA VAL A 261 10.77 11.41 -7.62
C VAL A 261 11.61 11.61 -6.36
N ILE A 262 11.30 10.86 -5.30
CA ILE A 262 12.02 10.87 -4.02
C ILE A 262 12.84 9.58 -3.96
N PRO A 263 14.18 9.65 -3.95
CA PRO A 263 15.01 8.48 -3.76
C PRO A 263 15.09 8.08 -2.29
N GLU A 264 15.08 6.78 -2.01
CA GLU A 264 15.42 6.22 -0.71
C GLU A 264 16.73 5.46 -0.78
N ILE A 265 17.62 5.77 0.14
CA ILE A 265 18.89 5.09 0.39
C ILE A 265 18.89 4.68 1.85
N GLU A 266 18.86 3.39 2.08
CA GLU A 266 18.74 2.81 3.41
C GLU A 266 19.98 3.00 4.28
N MET A 267 19.76 3.42 5.52
CA MET A 267 20.73 3.52 6.59
C MET A 267 20.05 3.65 7.97
N PRO A 268 20.54 3.01 9.04
CA PRO A 268 21.73 2.16 9.08
C PRO A 268 21.48 0.71 8.69
N ALA A 269 20.23 0.25 8.64
CA ALA A 269 19.85 -1.13 8.35
C ALA A 269 19.57 -1.39 6.86
N HIS A 270 18.99 -2.53 6.54
CA HIS A 270 18.66 -2.97 5.19
C HIS A 270 19.82 -2.89 4.18
N SER A 271 21.07 -2.95 4.69
CA SER A 271 22.30 -2.68 3.92
C SER A 271 23.20 -3.92 3.76
N GLU A 272 22.66 -5.14 3.84
CA GLU A 272 23.43 -6.38 3.73
C GLU A 272 24.17 -6.49 2.39
N GLU A 273 23.56 -6.04 1.31
CA GLU A 273 24.13 -6.00 -0.04
C GLU A 273 25.37 -5.10 -0.09
N VAL A 274 25.30 -3.91 0.54
CA VAL A 274 26.42 -2.99 0.67
C VAL A 274 27.52 -3.59 1.51
N LEU A 275 27.17 -4.11 2.70
CA LEU A 275 28.12 -4.65 3.66
C LEU A 275 28.78 -5.95 3.20
N THR A 276 28.16 -6.65 2.24
CA THR A 276 28.78 -7.78 1.56
C THR A 276 29.75 -7.33 0.48
N ALA A 277 29.41 -6.27 -0.27
CA ALA A 277 30.29 -5.69 -1.29
C ALA A 277 31.48 -4.90 -0.70
N TYR A 278 31.27 -4.26 0.46
CA TYR A 278 32.21 -3.38 1.17
C TYR A 278 32.24 -3.75 2.67
N PRO A 279 32.77 -4.92 3.06
CA PRO A 279 32.66 -5.43 4.42
C PRO A 279 33.35 -4.57 5.49
N GLN A 280 34.32 -3.73 5.11
CA GLN A 280 34.98 -2.76 6.04
C GLN A 280 34.00 -1.74 6.64
N LEU A 281 32.79 -1.57 6.06
CA LEU A 281 31.75 -0.67 6.59
C LEU A 281 30.91 -1.31 7.71
N SER A 282 31.07 -2.62 7.94
CA SER A 282 30.40 -3.35 9.02
C SER A 282 31.25 -3.40 10.29
N CYS A 283 30.63 -3.73 11.44
CA CYS A 283 31.35 -3.92 12.70
C CYS A 283 32.26 -5.16 12.73
N THR A 284 31.94 -6.19 11.93
CA THR A 284 32.69 -7.44 11.85
C THR A 284 33.80 -7.39 10.81
N HIS A 285 33.71 -6.50 9.84
CA HIS A 285 34.56 -6.43 8.64
C HIS A 285 34.53 -7.73 7.80
N GLU A 286 33.45 -8.52 7.94
CA GLU A 286 33.23 -9.77 7.22
C GLU A 286 31.95 -9.69 6.39
N PRO A 287 31.95 -10.18 5.11
CA PRO A 287 30.76 -10.23 4.28
C PRO A 287 29.72 -11.21 4.85
N TYR A 288 28.45 -11.00 4.56
CA TYR A 288 27.29 -11.83 4.98
C TYR A 288 27.07 -11.94 6.49
N LYS A 289 27.59 -11.03 7.31
CA LYS A 289 27.49 -11.12 8.76
C LYS A 289 26.57 -10.09 9.39
N GLN A 290 26.31 -9.02 8.70
CA GLN A 290 25.53 -7.90 9.22
C GLN A 290 24.69 -7.24 8.12
N ALA A 291 23.58 -6.65 8.55
CA ALA A 291 22.72 -5.79 7.75
C ALA A 291 22.77 -4.31 8.18
N ASP A 292 23.43 -4.01 9.31
CA ASP A 292 23.54 -2.64 9.87
C ASP A 292 24.95 -2.11 9.70
N PHE A 293 25.10 -0.86 9.23
CA PHE A 293 26.40 -0.17 9.18
C PHE A 293 27.05 -0.05 10.57
N CYS A 294 28.39 -0.01 10.60
CA CYS A 294 29.15 0.31 11.80
C CYS A 294 29.13 1.82 12.08
N VAL A 295 28.19 2.29 12.88
CA VAL A 295 27.99 3.74 13.16
C VAL A 295 29.18 4.40 13.86
N GLY A 296 30.07 3.63 14.52
CA GLY A 296 31.30 4.13 15.09
C GLY A 296 32.41 4.37 14.06
N ASN A 297 32.30 3.86 12.84
CA ASN A 297 33.34 3.93 11.80
C ASN A 297 33.16 5.17 10.92
N GLU A 298 34.18 6.05 10.86
CA GLU A 298 34.17 7.25 10.01
C GLU A 298 34.11 6.95 8.49
N GLU A 299 34.58 5.79 8.06
CA GLU A 299 34.48 5.39 6.65
C GLU A 299 33.02 5.22 6.20
N VAL A 300 32.11 4.86 7.12
CA VAL A 300 30.66 4.77 6.86
C VAL A 300 30.12 6.14 6.47
N TYR A 301 30.48 7.18 7.19
CA TYR A 301 30.03 8.55 6.89
C TYR A 301 30.59 9.04 5.56
N THR A 302 31.86 8.79 5.31
CA THR A 302 32.48 9.11 4.01
C THR A 302 31.77 8.39 2.86
N PHE A 303 31.46 7.12 3.03
CA PHE A 303 30.69 6.34 2.05
C PHE A 303 29.30 6.93 1.81
N LEU A 304 28.53 7.13 2.88
CA LEU A 304 27.15 7.65 2.80
C LEU A 304 27.11 9.08 2.21
N GLU A 305 28.02 9.96 2.60
CA GLU A 305 28.13 11.32 2.08
C GLU A 305 28.47 11.34 0.58
N ASN A 306 29.35 10.44 0.12
CA ASN A 306 29.68 10.30 -1.30
C ASN A 306 28.47 9.76 -2.10
N VAL A 307 27.79 8.71 -1.59
CA VAL A 307 26.58 8.16 -2.21
C VAL A 307 25.49 9.23 -2.31
N LEU A 308 25.20 9.90 -1.19
CA LEU A 308 24.16 10.94 -1.16
C LEU A 308 24.51 12.14 -2.05
N THR A 309 25.81 12.43 -2.25
CA THR A 309 26.23 13.50 -3.18
C THR A 309 25.82 13.14 -4.62
N GLU A 310 26.13 11.94 -5.11
CA GLU A 310 25.72 11.51 -6.46
C GLU A 310 24.18 11.39 -6.58
N ILE A 311 23.50 10.91 -5.55
CA ILE A 311 22.02 10.87 -5.50
C ILE A 311 21.42 12.28 -5.62
N MET A 312 21.94 13.26 -4.89
CA MET A 312 21.42 14.63 -4.94
C MET A 312 21.70 15.34 -6.27
N GLU A 313 22.71 14.91 -7.03
CA GLU A 313 22.95 15.38 -8.40
C GLU A 313 21.96 14.80 -9.41
N LEU A 314 21.47 13.57 -9.16
CA LEU A 314 20.53 12.88 -10.04
C LEU A 314 19.06 13.27 -9.76
N PHE A 315 18.72 13.48 -8.49
CA PHE A 315 17.37 13.77 -8.05
C PHE A 315 17.22 15.23 -7.57
N PRO A 316 16.50 16.07 -8.30
CA PRO A 316 16.27 17.47 -7.91
C PRO A 316 15.30 17.63 -6.74
N SER A 317 14.77 16.55 -6.19
CA SER A 317 13.85 16.54 -5.05
C SER A 317 14.44 17.32 -3.87
N LYS A 318 13.59 18.12 -3.21
CA LYS A 318 13.93 18.75 -1.94
C LYS A 318 14.20 17.71 -0.85
N TYR A 319 13.57 16.56 -0.94
CA TYR A 319 13.65 15.50 0.05
C TYR A 319 14.47 14.32 -0.44
N ILE A 320 15.28 13.76 0.46
CA ILE A 320 15.96 12.47 0.31
C ILE A 320 15.46 11.59 1.45
N HIS A 321 14.94 10.42 1.13
CA HIS A 321 14.55 9.44 2.14
C HIS A 321 15.77 8.61 2.52
N ILE A 322 16.02 8.46 3.83
CA ILE A 322 17.21 7.78 4.35
C ILE A 322 16.88 6.49 5.10
N GLY A 323 15.68 5.95 4.95
CA GLY A 323 15.23 4.77 5.67
C GLY A 323 15.12 5.03 7.17
N GLY A 324 15.95 4.37 7.96
CA GLY A 324 16.05 4.53 9.41
C GLY A 324 15.36 3.43 10.21
N ASP A 325 14.69 2.51 9.53
CA ASP A 325 13.86 1.46 10.11
C ASP A 325 14.63 0.18 10.42
N GLU A 326 14.04 -0.61 11.27
CA GLU A 326 14.36 -2.02 11.59
C GLU A 326 15.84 -2.33 11.91
N ALA A 327 16.64 -1.35 12.32
CA ALA A 327 18.02 -1.57 12.71
C ALA A 327 18.12 -2.53 13.91
N ALA A 328 18.69 -3.71 13.70
CA ALA A 328 18.83 -4.73 14.73
C ALA A 328 19.83 -4.31 15.83
N LYS A 329 20.86 -3.50 15.49
CA LYS A 329 21.84 -2.93 16.42
C LYS A 329 22.63 -3.96 17.21
N ALA A 330 22.55 -5.25 16.82
CA ALA A 330 23.05 -6.37 17.62
C ALA A 330 24.57 -6.34 17.84
N SER A 331 25.32 -5.85 16.86
CA SER A 331 26.79 -5.77 16.94
C SER A 331 27.32 -4.49 17.60
N TRP A 332 26.53 -3.42 17.66
CA TRP A 332 26.98 -2.11 18.17
C TRP A 332 27.41 -2.14 19.65
N PRO A 333 26.69 -2.84 20.58
CA PRO A 333 27.08 -2.90 22.00
C PRO A 333 28.44 -3.56 22.24
N THR A 334 28.93 -4.39 21.31
CA THR A 334 30.20 -5.12 21.43
C THR A 334 31.32 -4.52 20.57
N CYS A 335 30.98 -3.78 19.51
CA CYS A 335 31.92 -3.17 18.58
C CYS A 335 32.80 -2.10 19.27
N PRO A 336 34.14 -2.18 19.17
CA PRO A 336 35.03 -1.18 19.79
C PRO A 336 34.81 0.25 19.24
N LEU A 337 34.58 0.40 17.93
CA LEU A 337 34.36 1.69 17.29
C LEU A 337 33.03 2.32 17.73
N CYS A 338 31.95 1.54 17.77
CA CYS A 338 30.65 2.02 18.26
C CYS A 338 30.71 2.42 19.73
N LYS A 339 31.40 1.65 20.58
CA LYS A 339 31.63 2.00 21.98
C LYS A 339 32.44 3.29 22.15
N SER A 340 33.49 3.48 21.33
CA SER A 340 34.31 4.70 21.36
C SER A 340 33.45 5.90 20.99
N ARG A 341 32.66 5.82 19.91
CA ARG A 341 31.74 6.85 19.47
C ARG A 341 30.72 7.19 20.56
N MET A 342 30.07 6.18 21.15
CA MET A 342 29.12 6.43 22.24
C MET A 342 29.75 7.15 23.42
N LYS A 343 30.98 6.79 23.79
CA LYS A 343 31.71 7.45 24.86
C LYS A 343 32.12 8.89 24.51
N GLU A 344 32.62 9.11 23.31
CA GLU A 344 33.08 10.42 22.82
C GLU A 344 31.93 11.44 22.72
N GLU A 345 30.76 10.97 22.25
CA GLU A 345 29.58 11.83 22.06
C GLU A 345 28.64 11.83 23.28
N GLY A 346 28.98 11.08 24.35
CA GLY A 346 28.19 11.00 25.57
C GLY A 346 26.85 10.28 25.42
N LEU A 347 26.72 9.36 24.48
CA LEU A 347 25.50 8.63 24.15
C LEU A 347 25.26 7.49 25.16
N ALA A 348 24.05 7.39 25.72
CA ALA A 348 23.71 6.46 26.76
C ALA A 348 23.41 5.04 26.27
N ASN A 349 22.95 4.89 25.03
CA ASN A 349 22.48 3.63 24.48
C ASN A 349 22.56 3.62 22.93
N VAL A 350 22.30 2.45 22.34
CA VAL A 350 22.38 2.24 20.87
C VAL A 350 21.30 2.99 20.08
N ASN A 351 20.18 3.36 20.70
CA ASN A 351 19.16 4.16 20.01
C ASN A 351 19.66 5.61 19.83
N GLU A 352 20.35 6.17 20.84
CA GLU A 352 21.02 7.46 20.71
C GLU A 352 22.19 7.40 19.71
N LEU A 353 22.86 6.25 19.58
CA LEU A 353 23.88 6.05 18.55
C LEU A 353 23.27 6.06 17.13
N GLN A 354 22.08 5.49 16.95
CA GLN A 354 21.32 5.60 15.69
C GLN A 354 20.94 7.06 15.43
N SER A 355 20.37 7.73 16.43
CA SER A 355 20.01 9.15 16.32
C SER A 355 21.21 10.01 15.91
N TYR A 356 22.40 9.76 16.47
CA TYR A 356 23.63 10.43 16.08
C TYR A 356 23.95 10.28 14.57
N LEU A 357 23.77 9.05 14.00
CA LEU A 357 23.92 8.84 12.57
C LEU A 357 22.91 9.69 11.79
N ILE A 358 21.63 9.61 12.16
CA ILE A 358 20.55 10.34 11.48
C ILE A 358 20.79 11.84 11.50
N GLU A 359 21.14 12.41 12.66
CA GLU A 359 21.46 13.84 12.78
C GLU A 359 22.68 14.26 11.95
N ARG A 360 23.71 13.41 11.88
CA ARG A 360 24.90 13.69 11.09
C ARG A 360 24.58 13.68 9.60
N MET A 361 23.77 12.73 9.13
CA MET A 361 23.32 12.68 7.74
C MET A 361 22.36 13.82 7.43
N GLU A 362 21.48 14.19 8.36
CA GLU A 362 20.62 15.37 8.20
C GLU A 362 21.45 16.64 8.00
N ARG A 363 22.44 16.90 8.88
CA ARG A 363 23.34 18.06 8.74
C ARG A 363 24.04 18.09 7.40
N PHE A 364 24.49 16.93 6.90
CA PHE A 364 25.09 16.82 5.58
C PHE A 364 24.10 17.16 4.47
N VAL A 365 22.93 16.55 4.46
CA VAL A 365 21.87 16.77 3.46
C VAL A 365 21.38 18.23 3.49
N ASN A 366 21.19 18.80 4.70
CA ASN A 366 20.80 20.20 4.87
C ASN A 366 21.89 21.17 4.35
N SER A 367 23.18 20.83 4.50
CA SER A 367 24.28 21.65 3.95
C SER A 367 24.25 21.75 2.44
N LYS A 368 23.55 20.80 1.76
CA LYS A 368 23.33 20.80 0.31
C LYS A 368 21.98 21.42 -0.08
N GLY A 369 21.26 22.05 0.87
CA GLY A 369 19.95 22.69 0.63
C GLY A 369 18.78 21.71 0.49
N ARG A 370 18.94 20.48 0.93
CA ARG A 370 17.91 19.42 0.92
C ARG A 370 17.43 19.13 2.34
N SER A 371 16.40 18.31 2.48
CA SER A 371 15.87 17.83 3.76
C SER A 371 15.73 16.32 3.73
N ILE A 372 15.77 15.68 4.90
CA ILE A 372 15.57 14.24 5.00
C ILE A 372 14.11 13.89 5.26
N ILE A 373 13.72 12.69 4.81
CA ILE A 373 12.58 11.92 5.29
C ILE A 373 13.15 10.64 5.88
N GLY A 374 12.56 10.12 6.95
CA GLY A 374 12.87 8.79 7.47
C GLY A 374 11.62 8.13 8.04
N TRP A 375 11.65 6.79 8.11
CA TRP A 375 10.61 6.01 8.78
C TRP A 375 10.52 6.39 10.26
N ASP A 376 9.42 6.09 10.93
CA ASP A 376 9.14 6.62 12.27
C ASP A 376 10.09 6.12 13.38
N GLU A 377 10.99 5.16 13.12
CA GLU A 377 12.09 4.77 13.99
C GLU A 377 13.14 5.87 14.19
N ILE A 378 13.23 6.86 13.29
CA ILE A 378 14.12 8.02 13.50
C ILE A 378 13.72 8.88 14.72
N LEU A 379 12.53 8.63 15.29
CA LEU A 379 12.10 9.22 16.56
C LEU A 379 12.82 8.62 17.78
N GLU A 380 13.41 7.42 17.63
CA GLU A 380 14.04 6.68 18.71
C GLU A 380 15.42 7.27 19.02
N GLY A 381 15.66 7.62 20.28
CA GLY A 381 16.94 8.19 20.74
C GLY A 381 17.10 9.70 20.51
N GLY A 382 16.16 10.34 19.81
CA GLY A 382 16.15 11.78 19.52
C GLY A 382 15.83 12.05 18.05
N LEU A 383 15.06 13.08 17.77
CA LEU A 383 14.66 13.45 16.41
C LEU A 383 15.55 14.57 15.87
N ALA A 384 16.11 14.35 14.69
CA ALA A 384 16.92 15.35 13.99
C ALA A 384 16.07 16.61 13.65
N PRO A 385 16.60 17.83 13.82
CA PRO A 385 15.80 19.07 13.94
C PRO A 385 14.87 19.41 12.78
N ASN A 386 15.20 19.02 11.54
CA ASN A 386 14.43 19.37 10.33
C ASN A 386 13.92 18.12 9.59
N ALA A 387 13.98 16.95 10.22
CA ALA A 387 13.54 15.72 9.61
C ALA A 387 12.01 15.71 9.43
N THR A 388 11.55 15.15 8.32
CA THR A 388 10.15 14.78 8.10
C THR A 388 9.99 13.31 8.44
N VAL A 389 8.99 12.96 9.23
CA VAL A 389 8.75 11.57 9.68
C VAL A 389 7.72 10.90 8.78
N MET A 390 8.04 9.70 8.29
CA MET A 390 7.10 8.84 7.58
C MET A 390 6.59 7.76 8.53
N SER A 391 5.32 7.88 8.96
CA SER A 391 4.73 7.03 10.00
C SER A 391 4.10 5.78 9.39
N TRP A 392 4.69 4.60 9.64
CA TRP A 392 4.26 3.32 9.07
C TRP A 392 3.77 2.31 10.12
N ARG A 393 4.32 2.32 11.34
CA ARG A 393 3.95 1.42 12.46
C ARG A 393 2.60 1.77 13.11
N GLY A 394 1.76 2.51 12.41
CA GLY A 394 0.49 3.08 12.87
C GLY A 394 0.49 4.59 12.78
N THR A 395 -0.39 5.24 13.55
CA THR A 395 -0.52 6.72 13.55
C THR A 395 0.33 7.40 14.62
N ASP A 396 0.81 6.64 15.61
CA ASP A 396 1.49 7.18 16.80
C ASP A 396 2.80 7.89 16.46
N GLY A 397 3.56 7.36 15.47
CA GLY A 397 4.78 8.00 14.99
C GLY A 397 4.51 9.40 14.44
N GLY A 398 3.48 9.52 13.60
CA GLY A 398 3.05 10.81 13.04
C GLY A 398 2.56 11.78 14.10
N ILE A 399 1.78 11.30 15.08
CA ILE A 399 1.31 12.13 16.23
C ILE A 399 2.52 12.66 17.02
N LYS A 400 3.48 11.80 17.35
CA LYS A 400 4.70 12.21 18.07
C LYS A 400 5.51 13.24 17.28
N ALA A 401 5.63 13.05 15.96
CA ALA A 401 6.35 13.99 15.10
C ALA A 401 5.69 15.38 15.11
N VAL A 402 4.36 15.48 14.90
CA VAL A 402 3.68 16.78 14.87
C VAL A 402 3.64 17.46 16.25
N HIS A 403 3.53 16.70 17.34
CA HIS A 403 3.68 17.26 18.69
C HIS A 403 5.07 17.84 18.95
N ALA A 404 6.11 17.30 18.30
CA ALA A 404 7.46 17.84 18.31
C ALA A 404 7.69 18.99 17.30
N GLY A 405 6.66 19.39 16.54
CA GLY A 405 6.72 20.47 15.55
C GLY A 405 7.26 20.04 14.17
N HIS A 406 7.34 18.75 13.90
CA HIS A 406 7.83 18.19 12.64
C HIS A 406 6.68 17.83 11.68
N LYS A 407 6.97 17.88 10.37
CA LYS A 407 6.05 17.36 9.37
C LYS A 407 5.96 15.83 9.45
N ALA A 408 4.76 15.30 9.23
CA ALA A 408 4.53 13.86 9.14
C ALA A 408 3.85 13.47 7.82
N ILE A 409 4.32 12.39 7.20
CA ILE A 409 3.68 11.69 6.08
C ILE A 409 3.07 10.42 6.64
N MET A 410 1.76 10.26 6.44
CA MET A 410 1.01 9.15 7.02
C MET A 410 0.93 7.97 6.03
N THR A 411 1.52 6.85 6.43
CA THR A 411 1.51 5.61 5.63
C THR A 411 1.37 4.36 6.50
N PRO A 412 0.43 4.33 7.49
CA PRO A 412 0.31 3.19 8.40
C PRO A 412 0.00 1.91 7.64
N GLY A 413 0.77 0.85 7.93
CA GLY A 413 0.69 -0.43 7.22
C GLY A 413 -0.72 -1.03 7.20
N GLU A 414 -1.49 -0.78 8.25
CA GLU A 414 -2.89 -1.23 8.33
C GLU A 414 -3.80 -0.67 7.22
N PHE A 415 -3.46 0.49 6.61
CA PHE A 415 -4.29 1.17 5.61
C PHE A 415 -3.56 1.46 4.29
N CYS A 416 -2.22 1.48 4.31
CA CYS A 416 -1.42 1.99 3.19
C CYS A 416 -0.47 0.97 2.57
N TYR A 417 -0.32 -0.25 3.11
CA TYR A 417 0.58 -1.28 2.58
C TYR A 417 -0.15 -2.15 1.56
N LEU A 418 0.06 -1.82 0.29
CA LEU A 418 -0.64 -2.42 -0.84
C LEU A 418 -0.07 -3.78 -1.27
N ASP A 419 0.91 -4.32 -0.57
CA ASP A 419 1.43 -5.69 -0.68
C ASP A 419 0.59 -6.72 0.09
N SER A 420 -0.39 -6.28 0.91
CA SER A 420 -1.38 -7.14 1.57
C SER A 420 -2.43 -7.68 0.59
N TYR A 421 -3.08 -8.80 0.94
CA TYR A 421 -4.22 -9.32 0.17
C TYR A 421 -5.33 -8.28 0.03
N GLN A 422 -5.73 -7.95 -1.20
CA GLN A 422 -6.79 -6.97 -1.42
C GLN A 422 -8.20 -7.55 -1.46
N ASP A 423 -8.31 -8.87 -1.53
CA ASP A 423 -9.57 -9.61 -1.50
C ASP A 423 -9.34 -10.97 -0.81
N ALA A 424 -10.34 -11.84 -0.76
CA ALA A 424 -10.28 -13.16 -0.15
C ALA A 424 -9.00 -13.92 -0.59
N PRO A 425 -8.09 -14.30 0.31
CA PRO A 425 -6.75 -14.78 -0.06
C PRO A 425 -6.74 -16.01 -0.97
N HIS A 426 -7.74 -16.90 -0.83
CA HIS A 426 -7.87 -18.09 -1.68
C HIS A 426 -8.17 -17.78 -3.16
N ALA A 427 -8.56 -16.55 -3.46
CA ALA A 427 -8.86 -16.05 -4.80
C ALA A 427 -7.83 -15.04 -5.31
N GLN A 428 -6.74 -14.84 -4.57
CA GLN A 428 -5.70 -13.89 -4.88
C GLN A 428 -4.36 -14.58 -5.12
N PRO A 429 -3.45 -13.96 -5.88
CA PRO A 429 -2.04 -14.36 -5.88
C PRO A 429 -1.47 -14.32 -4.45
N VAL A 430 -0.43 -15.14 -4.21
CA VAL A 430 0.27 -15.11 -2.90
C VAL A 430 0.80 -13.69 -2.63
N ALA A 431 0.55 -13.20 -1.43
CA ALA A 431 0.98 -11.90 -0.94
C ALA A 431 1.73 -12.06 0.38
N PHE A 432 2.36 -11.01 0.87
CA PHE A 432 3.10 -11.01 2.14
C PHE A 432 2.22 -11.43 3.33
N GLY A 433 0.93 -11.17 3.26
CA GLY A 433 -0.07 -11.47 4.30
C GLY A 433 -1.06 -10.33 4.47
N GLY A 434 -1.71 -10.29 5.63
CA GLY A 434 -2.71 -9.25 5.90
C GLY A 434 -3.99 -9.37 5.07
N TYR A 435 -4.89 -8.41 5.26
CA TYR A 435 -6.09 -8.26 4.44
C TYR A 435 -6.46 -6.77 4.39
N LEU A 436 -6.30 -6.18 3.23
CA LEU A 436 -6.49 -4.75 3.03
C LEU A 436 -7.35 -4.49 1.78
N PRO A 437 -8.69 -4.66 1.89
CA PRO A 437 -9.61 -4.33 0.80
C PRO A 437 -9.68 -2.82 0.58
N ILE A 438 -10.08 -2.41 -0.62
CA ILE A 438 -10.16 -0.99 -1.01
C ILE A 438 -11.05 -0.16 -0.06
N GLU A 439 -12.11 -0.75 0.49
CA GLU A 439 -12.99 -0.10 1.48
C GLU A 439 -12.22 0.30 2.74
N LYS A 440 -11.35 -0.60 3.25
CA LYS A 440 -10.52 -0.33 4.41
C LYS A 440 -9.49 0.76 4.13
N VAL A 441 -8.82 0.74 2.97
CA VAL A 441 -7.94 1.84 2.54
C VAL A 441 -8.71 3.16 2.53
N TYR A 442 -9.89 3.18 1.92
CA TYR A 442 -10.70 4.40 1.80
C TYR A 442 -11.22 4.94 3.14
N SER A 443 -11.40 4.08 4.14
CA SER A 443 -11.88 4.47 5.47
C SER A 443 -10.86 5.31 6.25
N TYR A 444 -9.58 5.27 5.87
CA TYR A 444 -8.52 5.95 6.61
C TYR A 444 -8.63 7.48 6.54
N ASN A 445 -8.41 8.13 7.69
CA ASN A 445 -8.22 9.58 7.78
C ASN A 445 -6.80 9.87 8.29
N PRO A 446 -5.94 10.51 7.47
CA PRO A 446 -4.56 10.80 7.86
C PRO A 446 -4.41 11.81 9.02
N VAL A 447 -5.45 12.58 9.30
CA VAL A 447 -5.46 13.54 10.41
C VAL A 447 -6.23 12.95 11.58
N PRO A 448 -5.56 12.48 12.65
CA PRO A 448 -6.22 12.03 13.87
C PRO A 448 -7.03 13.13 14.55
N ASP A 449 -8.20 12.77 15.07
CA ASP A 449 -9.11 13.71 15.77
C ASP A 449 -8.50 14.31 17.05
N SER A 450 -7.43 13.72 17.57
CA SER A 450 -6.70 14.21 18.75
C SER A 450 -5.82 15.43 18.51
N LEU A 451 -5.53 15.75 17.25
CA LEU A 451 -4.62 16.86 16.90
C LEU A 451 -5.33 18.21 16.94
N THR A 452 -4.62 19.21 17.44
CA THR A 452 -5.03 20.62 17.29
C THR A 452 -4.95 21.06 15.81
N PRO A 453 -5.61 22.16 15.41
CA PRO A 453 -5.51 22.68 14.03
C PRO A 453 -4.09 22.95 13.57
N ASP A 454 -3.22 23.48 14.44
CA ASP A 454 -1.82 23.78 14.12
C ASP A 454 -1.01 22.50 13.92
N GLU A 455 -1.21 21.48 14.74
CA GLU A 455 -0.60 20.16 14.58
C GLU A 455 -1.13 19.44 13.35
N ALA A 456 -2.44 19.52 13.09
CA ALA A 456 -3.07 18.95 11.90
C ALA A 456 -2.48 19.53 10.59
N ALA A 457 -2.07 20.81 10.61
CA ALA A 457 -1.40 21.47 9.49
C ALA A 457 0.02 20.91 9.21
N LEU A 458 0.63 20.21 10.18
CA LEU A 458 1.92 19.54 10.01
C LEU A 458 1.77 18.13 9.37
N ILE A 459 0.56 17.60 9.26
CA ILE A 459 0.32 16.40 8.46
C ILE A 459 0.51 16.76 6.99
N TYR A 460 1.69 16.41 6.46
CA TYR A 460 2.13 16.81 5.14
C TYR A 460 1.41 16.06 4.01
N GLY A 461 0.99 14.81 4.29
CA GLY A 461 0.22 14.03 3.33
C GLY A 461 0.15 12.54 3.63
N ILE A 462 -0.12 11.79 2.58
CA ILE A 462 -0.35 10.35 2.60
C ILE A 462 0.41 9.65 1.46
N GLN A 463 0.82 8.41 1.69
CA GLN A 463 1.45 7.56 0.69
C GLN A 463 0.93 6.13 0.78
N GLY A 464 0.75 5.48 -0.37
CA GLY A 464 0.58 4.03 -0.46
C GLY A 464 1.93 3.36 -0.74
N ASN A 465 2.25 2.29 -0.04
CA ASN A 465 3.50 1.54 -0.19
C ASN A 465 3.25 0.19 -0.84
N VAL A 466 4.14 -0.20 -1.76
CA VAL A 466 4.10 -1.50 -2.44
C VAL A 466 5.45 -2.17 -2.26
N TRP A 467 5.57 -2.97 -1.19
CA TRP A 467 6.73 -3.81 -0.93
C TRP A 467 6.73 -5.01 -1.87
N ALA A 468 7.88 -5.38 -2.40
CA ALA A 468 7.96 -6.29 -3.54
C ALA A 468 8.51 -7.68 -3.23
N GLU A 469 8.57 -8.10 -1.97
CA GLU A 469 9.09 -9.44 -1.57
C GLU A 469 8.35 -10.57 -2.29
N TYR A 470 7.03 -10.43 -2.42
CA TYR A 470 6.13 -11.40 -3.07
C TYR A 470 5.60 -10.93 -4.42
N ILE A 471 6.19 -9.87 -4.99
CA ILE A 471 5.72 -9.24 -6.24
C ILE A 471 6.82 -9.29 -7.31
N PRO A 472 7.05 -10.45 -7.95
CA PRO A 472 8.15 -10.63 -8.89
C PRO A 472 7.89 -10.07 -10.30
N THR A 473 6.66 -9.68 -10.63
CA THR A 473 6.31 -9.25 -11.99
C THR A 473 5.57 -7.92 -12.02
N GLU A 474 5.73 -7.18 -13.11
CA GLU A 474 5.02 -5.93 -13.38
C GLU A 474 3.50 -6.11 -13.31
N GLN A 475 2.98 -7.21 -13.87
CA GLN A 475 1.55 -7.52 -13.86
C GLN A 475 1.02 -7.73 -12.45
N LEU A 476 1.77 -8.42 -11.59
CA LEU A 476 1.37 -8.61 -10.21
C LEU A 476 1.46 -7.30 -9.42
N ASN A 477 2.49 -6.50 -9.68
CA ASN A 477 2.63 -5.18 -9.07
C ASN A 477 1.43 -4.27 -9.39
N GLU A 478 1.01 -4.22 -10.66
CA GLU A 478 -0.21 -3.50 -11.06
C GLU A 478 -1.48 -4.04 -10.40
N HIS A 479 -1.60 -5.37 -10.29
CA HIS A 479 -2.71 -6.01 -9.59
C HIS A 479 -2.77 -5.57 -8.13
N MET A 480 -1.64 -5.48 -7.47
CA MET A 480 -1.56 -5.08 -6.06
C MET A 480 -1.80 -3.58 -5.84
N ILE A 481 -1.33 -2.73 -6.75
CA ILE A 481 -1.51 -1.27 -6.67
C ILE A 481 -2.97 -0.90 -6.94
N TYR A 482 -3.53 -1.37 -8.07
CA TYR A 482 -4.84 -0.92 -8.55
C TYR A 482 -5.96 -1.89 -8.20
N PRO A 483 -7.11 -1.39 -7.68
CA PRO A 483 -7.50 0.03 -7.57
C PRO A 483 -7.19 0.71 -6.24
N ARG A 484 -6.50 0.09 -5.28
CA ARG A 484 -6.35 0.63 -3.91
C ARG A 484 -5.64 1.98 -3.86
N ILE A 485 -4.67 2.22 -4.74
CA ILE A 485 -4.00 3.52 -4.83
C ILE A 485 -4.97 4.67 -5.19
N LEU A 486 -6.09 4.36 -5.85
CA LEU A 486 -7.12 5.35 -6.15
C LEU A 486 -7.80 5.88 -4.88
N ALA A 487 -7.93 5.03 -3.85
CA ALA A 487 -8.41 5.44 -2.54
C ALA A 487 -7.42 6.40 -1.86
N ILE A 488 -6.12 6.08 -1.91
CA ILE A 488 -5.06 6.97 -1.42
C ILE A 488 -5.07 8.32 -2.14
N ALA A 489 -5.24 8.30 -3.48
CA ALA A 489 -5.33 9.53 -4.28
C ALA A 489 -6.52 10.40 -3.84
N GLU A 490 -7.70 9.81 -3.63
CA GLU A 490 -8.87 10.57 -3.18
C GLU A 490 -8.74 11.05 -1.73
N ILE A 491 -8.15 10.27 -0.83
CA ILE A 491 -7.84 10.70 0.54
C ILE A 491 -6.89 11.90 0.53
N GLY A 492 -5.89 11.85 -0.34
CA GLY A 492 -4.86 12.89 -0.46
C GLY A 492 -5.35 14.18 -1.11
N TRP A 493 -6.35 14.07 -1.99
CA TRP A 493 -6.84 15.20 -2.78
C TRP A 493 -8.13 15.80 -2.24
N SER A 494 -9.16 14.97 -2.00
CA SER A 494 -10.52 15.45 -1.73
C SER A 494 -10.73 15.85 -0.26
N PRO A 495 -11.52 16.89 0.03
CA PRO A 495 -11.90 17.22 1.40
C PRO A 495 -12.61 16.06 2.09
N GLN A 496 -12.36 15.88 3.40
CA GLN A 496 -12.87 14.75 4.19
C GLN A 496 -14.40 14.64 4.15
N GLU A 497 -15.08 15.76 4.23
CA GLU A 497 -16.55 15.85 4.22
C GLU A 497 -17.21 15.54 2.87
N LYS A 498 -16.41 15.49 1.80
CA LYS A 498 -16.88 15.11 0.45
C LYS A 498 -16.72 13.61 0.16
N ARG A 499 -16.03 12.89 1.05
CA ARG A 499 -15.73 11.48 0.84
C ARG A 499 -16.96 10.62 1.13
N ASN A 500 -17.31 9.75 0.17
CA ASN A 500 -18.39 8.78 0.27
C ASN A 500 -17.98 7.48 -0.44
N TYR A 501 -17.92 6.38 0.29
CA TYR A 501 -17.40 5.10 -0.24
C TYR A 501 -18.21 4.56 -1.42
N GLU A 502 -19.53 4.59 -1.37
CA GLU A 502 -20.39 4.06 -2.43
C GLU A 502 -20.20 4.82 -3.77
N GLN A 503 -20.10 6.14 -3.69
CA GLN A 503 -19.80 6.98 -4.85
C GLN A 503 -18.38 6.76 -5.34
N PHE A 504 -17.41 6.68 -4.42
CA PHE A 504 -16.02 6.34 -4.74
C PHE A 504 -15.93 4.97 -5.42
N ARG A 505 -16.59 3.93 -4.88
CA ARG A 505 -16.58 2.58 -5.45
C ARG A 505 -17.12 2.59 -6.90
N THR A 506 -18.14 3.37 -7.18
CA THR A 506 -18.65 3.55 -8.57
C THR A 506 -17.58 4.13 -9.48
N ARG A 507 -16.88 5.20 -9.06
CA ARG A 507 -15.77 5.80 -9.81
C ARG A 507 -14.59 4.82 -9.97
N ALA A 508 -14.24 4.11 -8.91
CA ALA A 508 -13.17 3.11 -8.94
C ALA A 508 -13.46 1.98 -9.93
N LEU A 509 -14.70 1.48 -9.99
CA LEU A 509 -15.13 0.50 -11.00
C LEU A 509 -14.95 1.03 -12.43
N ASN A 510 -15.30 2.29 -12.68
CA ASN A 510 -15.10 2.92 -13.99
C ASN A 510 -13.62 3.15 -14.29
N ALA A 511 -12.83 3.57 -13.29
CA ALA A 511 -11.39 3.74 -13.43
C ALA A 511 -10.66 2.41 -13.71
N VAL A 512 -11.04 1.30 -13.07
CA VAL A 512 -10.51 -0.05 -13.34
C VAL A 512 -10.75 -0.45 -14.80
N LYS A 513 -11.95 -0.21 -15.33
CA LYS A 513 -12.23 -0.50 -16.75
C LYS A 513 -11.32 0.30 -17.68
N GLN A 514 -11.04 1.58 -17.36
CA GLN A 514 -10.14 2.43 -18.13
C GLN A 514 -8.68 2.00 -18.02
N LEU A 515 -8.21 1.69 -16.80
CA LEU A 515 -6.86 1.17 -16.57
C LEU A 515 -6.62 -0.11 -17.38
N ARG A 516 -7.55 -1.05 -17.33
CA ARG A 516 -7.46 -2.32 -18.10
C ARG A 516 -7.46 -2.09 -19.61
N ARG A 517 -8.26 -1.15 -20.13
CA ARG A 517 -8.22 -0.75 -21.55
C ARG A 517 -6.88 -0.15 -21.97
N ASN A 518 -6.20 0.51 -21.05
CA ASN A 518 -4.88 1.10 -21.24
C ASN A 518 -3.72 0.12 -20.95
N GLY A 519 -4.02 -1.18 -20.80
CA GLY A 519 -2.99 -2.22 -20.63
C GLY A 519 -2.44 -2.37 -19.23
N TYR A 520 -3.13 -1.87 -18.19
CA TYR A 520 -2.80 -2.15 -16.79
C TYR A 520 -3.52 -3.41 -16.31
N ASN A 521 -2.83 -4.25 -15.57
CA ASN A 521 -3.40 -5.45 -14.94
C ASN A 521 -4.10 -5.13 -13.62
N ALA A 522 -4.98 -4.14 -13.59
CA ALA A 522 -5.72 -3.77 -12.39
C ALA A 522 -6.64 -4.91 -11.92
N PHE A 523 -6.74 -5.11 -10.59
CA PHE A 523 -7.69 -6.05 -9.99
C PHE A 523 -9.12 -5.74 -10.42
N ASP A 524 -9.88 -6.78 -10.76
CA ASP A 524 -11.27 -6.66 -11.20
C ASP A 524 -12.21 -6.48 -10.00
N LEU A 525 -12.33 -5.24 -9.54
CA LEU A 525 -13.19 -4.88 -8.40
C LEU A 525 -14.66 -5.32 -8.56
N SER A 526 -15.12 -5.59 -9.78
CA SER A 526 -16.48 -6.11 -10.02
C SER A 526 -16.66 -7.58 -9.63
N ARG A 527 -15.55 -8.29 -9.40
CA ARG A 527 -15.51 -9.69 -9.00
C ARG A 527 -14.96 -9.91 -7.60
N GLU A 528 -14.92 -8.85 -6.79
CA GLU A 528 -14.48 -8.92 -5.41
C GLU A 528 -15.35 -9.89 -4.59
N TYR A 529 -14.73 -10.80 -3.86
CA TYR A 529 -15.38 -11.69 -2.91
C TYR A 529 -15.80 -10.94 -1.63
N GLY A 530 -14.97 -9.98 -1.22
CA GLY A 530 -15.18 -9.20 -0.02
C GLY A 530 -14.85 -9.93 1.29
N ASN A 531 -15.44 -9.46 2.37
CA ASN A 531 -15.20 -9.99 3.70
C ASN A 531 -15.66 -11.45 3.85
N ARG A 532 -15.00 -12.18 4.75
CA ARG A 532 -15.38 -13.57 5.08
C ARG A 532 -16.82 -13.64 5.57
N PRO A 533 -17.74 -14.38 4.90
CA PRO A 533 -19.16 -14.35 5.25
C PRO A 533 -19.48 -14.66 6.72
N PRO A 534 -18.88 -15.66 7.40
CA PRO A 534 -19.12 -15.90 8.82
C PRO A 534 -18.73 -14.74 9.74
N SER A 535 -17.82 -13.87 9.30
CA SER A 535 -17.39 -12.71 10.11
C SER A 535 -18.28 -11.49 10.02
N LEU A 536 -19.32 -11.52 9.16
CA LEU A 536 -20.21 -10.37 8.90
C LEU A 536 -21.36 -10.24 9.88
N ALA A 537 -21.71 -11.32 10.57
CA ALA A 537 -22.84 -11.31 11.52
C ALA A 537 -22.55 -12.26 12.70
N PRO A 538 -23.02 -11.92 13.91
CA PRO A 538 -22.89 -12.81 15.06
C PRO A 538 -23.56 -14.16 14.81
N ASN A 539 -22.89 -15.24 15.21
CA ASN A 539 -23.41 -16.60 15.15
C ASN A 539 -24.14 -16.94 16.47
N ASN A 540 -25.37 -17.40 16.40
CA ASN A 540 -26.13 -17.85 17.57
C ASN A 540 -26.04 -19.37 17.69
N HIS A 541 -25.49 -19.86 18.81
CA HIS A 541 -25.31 -21.27 19.12
C HIS A 541 -25.36 -21.52 20.63
N LEU A 542 -25.39 -22.79 21.07
CA LEU A 542 -25.60 -23.16 22.47
C LEU A 542 -24.49 -22.69 23.40
N ALA A 543 -23.24 -22.58 22.90
CA ALA A 543 -22.09 -22.14 23.68
C ALA A 543 -21.93 -20.60 23.72
N LYS A 544 -22.74 -19.83 22.95
CA LYS A 544 -22.58 -18.37 22.92
C LYS A 544 -22.74 -17.73 24.30
N GLY A 545 -21.73 -16.95 24.69
CA GLY A 545 -21.63 -16.26 25.98
C GLY A 545 -21.37 -17.20 27.15
N LYS A 546 -21.04 -18.48 26.92
CA LYS A 546 -20.73 -19.45 27.96
C LYS A 546 -19.27 -19.36 28.39
N LYS A 547 -19.02 -19.73 29.66
CA LYS A 547 -17.69 -19.67 30.24
C LYS A 547 -16.76 -20.74 29.61
N VAL A 548 -15.58 -20.33 29.24
CA VAL A 548 -14.51 -21.19 28.75
C VAL A 548 -13.48 -21.37 29.86
N ALA A 549 -13.15 -22.60 30.19
CA ALA A 549 -12.05 -22.95 31.10
C ALA A 549 -10.88 -23.51 30.31
N TYR A 550 -9.71 -22.89 30.44
CA TYR A 550 -8.48 -23.32 29.79
C TYR A 550 -7.68 -24.26 30.69
N ALA A 551 -7.37 -25.45 30.22
CA ALA A 551 -6.71 -26.47 31.03
C ALA A 551 -5.22 -26.21 31.32
N THR A 552 -4.58 -25.31 30.60
CA THR A 552 -3.12 -25.13 30.63
C THR A 552 -2.62 -23.92 31.43
N GLY A 553 -3.48 -23.15 32.07
CA GLY A 553 -3.09 -21.98 32.89
C GLY A 553 -2.47 -20.79 32.14
N SER A 554 -2.10 -20.95 30.87
CA SER A 554 -1.69 -19.90 29.96
C SER A 554 -2.46 -20.14 28.65
N PRO A 555 -3.67 -19.64 28.56
CA PRO A 555 -4.62 -20.08 27.53
C PRO A 555 -4.18 -19.67 26.11
N TYR A 556 -3.82 -18.43 25.91
CA TYR A 556 -3.50 -17.86 24.61
C TYR A 556 -2.28 -16.92 24.72
N TYR A 557 -1.76 -16.53 23.57
CA TYR A 557 -0.61 -15.63 23.54
C TYR A 557 -1.07 -14.18 23.79
N PRO A 558 -0.35 -13.41 24.63
CA PRO A 558 -0.80 -12.08 25.08
C PRO A 558 -1.11 -11.07 23.97
N THR A 559 -0.47 -11.18 22.81
CA THR A 559 -0.71 -10.32 21.64
C THR A 559 -1.98 -10.72 20.89
N TYR A 560 -2.41 -12.01 20.97
CA TYR A 560 -3.51 -12.56 20.19
C TYR A 560 -4.63 -13.10 21.10
N THR A 561 -5.23 -12.17 21.86
CA THR A 561 -6.25 -12.53 22.86
C THR A 561 -7.66 -12.64 22.31
N ALA A 562 -7.94 -12.02 21.16
CA ALA A 562 -9.27 -11.91 20.56
C ALA A 562 -10.35 -11.37 21.51
N GLY A 563 -9.99 -10.54 22.49
CA GLY A 563 -10.92 -10.06 23.52
C GLY A 563 -10.91 -10.83 24.83
N GLY A 564 -10.09 -11.88 24.96
CA GLY A 564 -9.84 -12.58 26.23
C GLY A 564 -10.56 -13.91 26.38
N ASP A 565 -10.90 -14.29 27.62
CA ASP A 565 -11.39 -15.65 27.98
C ASP A 565 -12.71 -16.05 27.32
N SER A 566 -13.52 -15.09 26.88
CA SER A 566 -14.80 -15.34 26.19
C SER A 566 -14.70 -15.43 24.68
N ALA A 567 -13.53 -15.18 24.09
CA ALA A 567 -13.36 -15.08 22.64
C ALA A 567 -13.79 -16.32 21.86
N LEU A 568 -13.65 -17.52 22.44
CA LEU A 568 -14.06 -18.76 21.76
C LEU A 568 -15.56 -19.06 21.83
N THR A 569 -16.34 -18.18 22.49
CA THR A 569 -17.79 -18.35 22.68
C THR A 569 -18.55 -17.01 22.59
N ASP A 570 -17.97 -15.97 22.01
CA ASP A 570 -18.62 -14.67 21.90
C ASP A 570 -19.60 -14.59 20.71
N GLY A 571 -19.59 -15.58 19.84
CA GLY A 571 -20.42 -15.67 18.65
C GLY A 571 -19.84 -14.91 17.46
N ILE A 572 -18.57 -14.55 17.47
CA ILE A 572 -17.94 -13.71 16.42
C ILE A 572 -16.82 -14.49 15.71
N HIS A 573 -17.02 -14.78 14.44
CA HIS A 573 -15.97 -15.38 13.62
C HIS A 573 -14.93 -14.37 13.17
N GLY A 574 -13.67 -14.80 13.05
CA GLY A 574 -12.57 -14.03 12.48
C GLY A 574 -12.73 -13.80 10.98
N GLY A 575 -12.12 -12.74 10.46
CA GLY A 575 -12.02 -12.41 9.05
C GLY A 575 -10.90 -13.17 8.34
N TRP A 576 -10.38 -12.57 7.26
CA TRP A 576 -9.28 -13.13 6.48
C TRP A 576 -7.89 -12.88 7.10
N ASN A 577 -7.79 -12.08 8.16
CA ASN A 577 -6.53 -11.72 8.81
C ASN A 577 -6.49 -12.20 10.26
N ASN A 578 -5.41 -12.88 10.66
CA ASN A 578 -5.17 -13.30 12.03
C ASN A 578 -5.04 -12.12 13.03
N SER A 579 -4.71 -10.93 12.53
CA SER A 579 -4.57 -9.69 13.33
C SER A 579 -5.86 -8.88 13.47
N ASP A 580 -7.00 -9.37 13.01
CA ASP A 580 -8.28 -8.64 13.05
C ASP A 580 -8.93 -8.59 14.43
N LYS A 581 -8.24 -9.06 15.47
CA LYS A 581 -8.65 -9.12 16.88
C LYS A 581 -9.85 -10.03 17.16
N ARG A 582 -10.16 -10.96 16.25
CA ARG A 582 -11.21 -11.98 16.41
C ARG A 582 -10.66 -13.41 16.36
N TRP A 583 -9.38 -13.56 16.07
CA TRP A 583 -8.65 -14.82 16.10
C TRP A 583 -7.84 -14.93 17.38
N GLN A 584 -8.07 -15.97 18.18
CA GLN A 584 -7.27 -16.28 19.38
C GLN A 584 -6.08 -17.15 19.01
N GLY A 585 -4.87 -16.70 19.34
CA GLY A 585 -3.63 -17.35 18.96
C GLY A 585 -2.97 -18.11 20.09
N PHE A 586 -2.51 -19.32 19.81
CA PHE A 586 -1.88 -20.24 20.76
C PHE A 586 -0.48 -20.63 20.29
N ILE A 587 0.51 -20.51 21.18
CA ILE A 587 1.90 -20.95 20.95
C ILE A 587 2.45 -21.69 22.15
N GLY A 588 3.28 -22.71 21.96
CA GLY A 588 3.91 -23.47 23.04
C GLY A 588 3.08 -24.70 23.49
N ARG A 589 3.49 -25.33 24.52
CA ARG A 589 3.02 -26.48 25.32
C ARG A 589 1.73 -27.22 24.91
N GLY A 590 1.64 -27.77 23.70
CA GLY A 590 0.63 -28.78 23.40
C GLY A 590 -0.64 -28.30 22.70
N GLY A 591 -0.83 -27.00 22.47
CA GLY A 591 -1.95 -26.51 21.69
C GLY A 591 -3.12 -25.99 22.53
N ILE A 592 -4.34 -26.22 22.07
CA ILE A 592 -5.60 -25.78 22.69
C ILE A 592 -6.17 -26.94 23.51
N ASP A 593 -6.58 -26.67 24.75
CA ASP A 593 -7.35 -27.60 25.59
C ASP A 593 -8.31 -26.78 26.44
N VAL A 594 -9.57 -26.73 26.02
CA VAL A 594 -10.60 -25.88 26.61
C VAL A 594 -11.85 -26.69 26.95
N CYS A 595 -12.51 -26.32 28.05
CA CYS A 595 -13.79 -26.86 28.46
C CYS A 595 -14.84 -25.74 28.53
N ILE A 596 -15.95 -25.95 27.86
CA ILE A 596 -17.11 -25.02 27.84
C ILE A 596 -18.21 -25.61 28.72
N ASP A 597 -18.72 -24.84 29.70
CA ASP A 597 -19.89 -25.18 30.51
C ASP A 597 -21.14 -24.58 29.90
N LEU A 598 -22.01 -25.41 29.36
CA LEU A 598 -23.30 -24.98 28.81
C LEU A 598 -24.33 -24.63 29.89
N GLU A 599 -23.95 -24.71 31.19
CA GLU A 599 -24.73 -24.45 32.43
C GLU A 599 -25.80 -25.51 32.74
N GLU A 600 -26.37 -26.11 31.73
CA GLU A 600 -27.31 -27.23 31.86
C GLU A 600 -27.10 -28.28 30.76
N GLU A 601 -27.61 -29.47 30.95
CA GLU A 601 -27.56 -30.51 29.93
C GLU A 601 -28.37 -30.10 28.70
N LYS A 602 -27.71 -30.07 27.53
CA LYS A 602 -28.31 -29.72 26.22
C LYS A 602 -28.26 -30.89 25.26
N ARG A 603 -29.20 -30.97 24.37
CA ARG A 603 -29.13 -31.82 23.17
C ARG A 603 -28.26 -31.14 22.13
N ILE A 604 -27.19 -31.79 21.71
CA ILE A 604 -26.18 -31.23 20.82
C ILE A 604 -26.15 -32.06 19.52
N LYS A 605 -26.14 -31.39 18.39
CA LYS A 605 -26.11 -31.98 17.06
C LYS A 605 -24.79 -31.80 16.35
N SER A 606 -24.06 -30.72 16.66
CA SER A 606 -22.73 -30.48 16.08
C SER A 606 -21.87 -29.63 16.98
N ILE A 607 -20.56 -29.82 16.86
CA ILE A 607 -19.53 -29.02 17.53
C ILE A 607 -18.43 -28.79 16.48
N ALA A 608 -18.06 -27.53 16.21
CA ALA A 608 -17.01 -27.21 15.25
C ALA A 608 -16.27 -25.93 15.62
N ALA A 609 -15.00 -25.85 15.21
CA ALA A 609 -14.21 -24.61 15.24
C ALA A 609 -13.39 -24.47 13.97
N ASP A 610 -13.22 -23.22 13.52
CA ASP A 610 -12.42 -22.90 12.35
C ASP A 610 -10.98 -22.58 12.77
N PHE A 611 -10.03 -23.06 11.96
CA PHE A 611 -8.60 -22.83 12.13
C PHE A 611 -8.02 -22.20 10.89
N MET A 612 -7.06 -21.30 11.09
CA MET A 612 -6.32 -20.62 10.04
C MET A 612 -4.95 -21.28 9.83
N GLN A 613 -4.52 -21.38 8.56
CA GLN A 613 -3.14 -21.62 8.18
C GLN A 613 -2.62 -20.49 7.32
N LEU A 614 -1.48 -19.94 7.71
CA LEU A 614 -0.65 -19.02 6.95
C LEU A 614 0.79 -19.34 7.32
N CYS A 615 1.46 -20.11 6.48
CA CYS A 615 2.73 -20.75 6.85
C CYS A 615 3.88 -19.76 7.00
N GLU A 616 3.84 -18.65 6.28
CA GLU A 616 4.91 -17.66 6.27
C GLU A 616 5.13 -17.03 7.66
N PRO A 617 4.15 -16.46 8.36
CA PRO A 617 4.30 -15.99 9.73
C PRO A 617 4.30 -17.15 10.77
N GLY A 618 4.36 -18.40 10.33
CA GLY A 618 4.41 -19.57 11.22
C GLY A 618 3.07 -19.98 11.84
N ILE A 619 1.96 -19.81 11.10
CA ILE A 619 0.62 -20.22 11.54
C ILE A 619 0.24 -21.55 10.86
N TYR A 620 -0.07 -22.57 11.65
CA TYR A 620 -0.36 -23.91 11.14
C TYR A 620 -1.67 -24.46 11.65
N LEU A 621 -2.34 -25.28 10.83
CA LEU A 621 -3.48 -26.09 11.23
C LEU A 621 -3.08 -27.10 12.32
N PRO A 622 -4.01 -27.54 13.20
CA PRO A 622 -3.75 -28.60 14.16
C PRO A 622 -3.45 -29.92 13.46
N ALA A 623 -2.52 -30.71 14.04
CA ALA A 623 -2.26 -32.08 13.59
C ALA A 623 -3.36 -33.06 14.02
N GLU A 624 -4.01 -32.77 15.12
CA GLU A 624 -5.13 -33.59 15.64
C GLU A 624 -6.10 -32.70 16.42
N VAL A 625 -7.39 -32.97 16.28
CA VAL A 625 -8.45 -32.38 17.07
C VAL A 625 -9.26 -33.48 17.74
N GLU A 626 -9.42 -33.42 19.08
CA GLU A 626 -10.28 -34.28 19.88
C GLU A 626 -11.45 -33.48 20.42
N ILE A 627 -12.66 -33.94 20.17
CA ILE A 627 -13.90 -33.35 20.68
C ILE A 627 -14.53 -34.36 21.63
N SER A 628 -14.82 -33.97 22.86
CA SER A 628 -15.43 -34.82 23.86
C SER A 628 -16.51 -34.09 24.66
N ALA A 629 -17.41 -34.85 25.22
CA ALA A 629 -18.59 -34.36 25.95
C ALA A 629 -18.76 -35.02 27.29
N SER A 630 -19.33 -34.32 28.27
CA SER A 630 -19.58 -34.82 29.61
C SER A 630 -20.86 -34.23 30.21
N ALA A 631 -21.52 -35.01 31.07
CA ALA A 631 -22.64 -34.52 31.87
C ALA A 631 -22.18 -33.87 33.20
N ASP A 632 -21.02 -34.28 33.74
CA ASP A 632 -20.60 -34.01 35.12
C ASP A 632 -19.22 -33.33 35.26
N SER A 633 -18.58 -32.98 34.16
CA SER A 633 -17.21 -32.40 34.04
C SER A 633 -16.07 -33.31 34.46
N SER A 634 -16.32 -34.52 34.91
CA SER A 634 -15.30 -35.46 35.41
C SER A 634 -15.05 -36.60 34.42
N THR A 635 -16.12 -37.12 33.81
CA THR A 635 -16.06 -38.23 32.86
C THR A 635 -16.43 -37.75 31.48
N PHE A 636 -15.41 -37.65 30.61
CA PHE A 636 -15.60 -37.26 29.20
C PHE A 636 -15.61 -38.50 28.30
N HIS A 637 -16.53 -38.51 27.35
CA HIS A 637 -16.56 -39.48 26.28
C HIS A 637 -16.20 -38.79 24.96
N THR A 638 -15.28 -39.39 24.23
CA THR A 638 -14.83 -38.83 22.94
C THR A 638 -15.92 -38.99 21.88
N LEU A 639 -16.28 -37.88 21.24
CA LEU A 639 -17.21 -37.82 20.14
C LEU A 639 -16.51 -37.98 18.79
N ALA A 640 -15.33 -37.34 18.66
CA ALA A 640 -14.50 -37.43 17.47
C ALA A 640 -13.03 -37.20 17.77
N THR A 641 -12.16 -37.91 17.03
CA THR A 641 -10.73 -37.61 16.89
C THR A 641 -10.40 -37.45 15.42
N ILE A 642 -9.91 -36.26 15.03
CA ILE A 642 -9.69 -35.86 13.65
C ILE A 642 -8.20 -35.61 13.47
N GLY A 643 -7.49 -36.55 12.84
CA GLY A 643 -6.09 -36.34 12.44
C GLY A 643 -5.95 -35.54 11.17
N HIS A 644 -4.92 -34.74 11.06
CA HIS A 644 -4.59 -33.98 9.86
C HIS A 644 -3.09 -34.00 9.59
N ASN A 645 -2.75 -34.31 8.33
CA ASN A 645 -1.38 -34.14 7.87
C ASN A 645 -1.18 -32.67 7.47
N VAL A 646 -0.46 -31.92 8.30
CA VAL A 646 -0.19 -30.50 8.05
C VAL A 646 0.82 -30.39 6.91
N VAL A 647 0.37 -29.89 5.77
CA VAL A 647 1.21 -29.61 4.60
C VAL A 647 1.47 -28.11 4.58
N ARG A 648 2.73 -27.72 4.34
CA ARG A 648 3.08 -26.31 4.13
C ARG A 648 2.47 -25.83 2.82
N ASP A 649 1.65 -24.78 2.91
CA ASP A 649 1.05 -24.07 1.79
C ASP A 649 1.18 -22.58 2.08
N ASP A 650 1.69 -21.82 1.11
CA ASP A 650 1.91 -20.39 1.25
C ASP A 650 0.62 -19.56 1.12
N THR A 651 -0.45 -20.20 0.66
CA THR A 651 -1.77 -19.55 0.58
C THR A 651 -2.46 -19.57 1.94
N LEU A 652 -3.13 -18.48 2.32
CA LEU A 652 -4.01 -18.53 3.48
C LEU A 652 -5.13 -19.54 3.26
N SER A 653 -5.25 -20.50 4.17
CA SER A 653 -6.34 -21.48 4.18
C SER A 653 -7.07 -21.51 5.51
N LEU A 654 -8.38 -21.73 5.45
CA LEU A 654 -9.23 -21.93 6.61
C LEU A 654 -9.83 -23.31 6.56
N LYS A 655 -9.79 -24.02 7.71
CA LYS A 655 -10.35 -25.37 7.81
C LYS A 655 -11.18 -25.51 9.09
N SER A 656 -12.40 -26.02 8.95
CA SER A 656 -13.27 -26.37 10.05
C SER A 656 -12.98 -27.79 10.53
N TYR A 657 -12.86 -27.97 11.83
CA TYR A 657 -12.76 -29.27 12.49
C TYR A 657 -13.94 -29.44 13.40
N GLY A 658 -14.77 -30.43 13.13
CA GLY A 658 -16.00 -30.61 13.85
C GLY A 658 -16.51 -32.03 13.93
N TRP A 659 -17.52 -32.22 14.74
CA TRP A 659 -18.31 -33.42 14.90
C TRP A 659 -19.77 -33.13 14.61
N GLU A 660 -20.44 -34.07 13.96
CA GLU A 660 -21.86 -34.08 13.73
C GLU A 660 -22.46 -35.39 14.24
N GLY A 661 -23.61 -35.32 14.93
CA GLY A 661 -24.26 -36.50 15.52
C GLY A 661 -25.39 -36.08 16.47
N GLU A 662 -25.70 -36.93 17.41
CA GLU A 662 -26.61 -36.59 18.53
C GLU A 662 -25.97 -37.00 19.86
N THR A 663 -25.89 -36.08 20.80
CA THR A 663 -25.48 -36.34 22.19
C THR A 663 -26.22 -35.41 23.15
N LYS A 664 -26.23 -35.76 24.43
CA LYS A 664 -26.67 -34.88 25.50
C LYS A 664 -25.49 -34.64 26.42
N ALA A 665 -25.18 -33.38 26.68
CA ALA A 665 -24.07 -33.01 27.56
C ALA A 665 -24.26 -31.59 28.11
N ARG A 666 -23.63 -31.35 29.26
CA ARG A 666 -23.43 -30.00 29.82
C ARG A 666 -22.06 -29.44 29.51
N TYR A 667 -21.04 -30.27 29.49
CA TYR A 667 -19.65 -29.86 29.32
C TYR A 667 -19.12 -30.36 27.96
N ILE A 668 -18.48 -29.43 27.20
CA ILE A 668 -17.80 -29.73 25.95
C ILE A 668 -16.33 -29.45 26.13
N ARG A 669 -15.47 -30.45 25.88
CA ARG A 669 -14.03 -30.29 25.81
C ARG A 669 -13.57 -30.31 24.36
N TYR A 670 -12.83 -29.28 23.98
CA TYR A 670 -12.25 -29.16 22.65
C TYR A 670 -10.73 -29.07 22.79
N ARG A 671 -10.02 -30.02 22.19
CA ARG A 671 -8.56 -30.09 22.21
C ARG A 671 -8.05 -30.04 20.80
N ALA A 672 -7.03 -29.19 20.54
CA ALA A 672 -6.31 -29.16 19.28
C ALA A 672 -4.80 -29.24 19.53
N ILE A 673 -4.16 -30.26 18.92
CA ILE A 673 -2.75 -30.60 19.14
C ILE A 673 -1.94 -30.03 17.98
N ARG A 674 -0.85 -29.32 18.29
CA ARG A 674 0.09 -28.80 17.31
C ARG A 674 0.84 -29.90 16.57
N GLY A 675 1.13 -29.61 15.29
CA GLY A 675 2.07 -30.42 14.52
C GLY A 675 3.53 -30.24 14.95
N LYS A 676 4.41 -31.08 14.41
CA LYS A 676 5.86 -31.03 14.65
C LYS A 676 6.54 -29.75 14.17
N GLN A 677 5.91 -29.01 13.26
CA GLN A 677 6.39 -27.75 12.71
C GLN A 677 6.55 -26.64 13.75
N GLY A 678 5.87 -26.74 14.89
CA GLY A 678 5.80 -25.67 15.88
C GLY A 678 4.88 -24.53 15.44
N GLY A 679 5.24 -23.28 15.73
CA GLY A 679 4.50 -22.09 15.35
C GLY A 679 3.19 -21.85 16.11
N PHE A 680 2.38 -20.94 15.60
CA PHE A 680 1.07 -20.60 16.14
C PHE A 680 -0.03 -21.52 15.61
N MET A 681 -1.07 -21.71 16.43
CA MET A 681 -2.42 -22.10 15.97
C MET A 681 -3.38 -20.94 16.26
N PHE A 682 -4.25 -20.64 15.31
CA PHE A 682 -5.32 -19.65 15.45
C PHE A 682 -6.67 -20.30 15.27
N THR A 683 -7.58 -20.02 16.21
CA THR A 683 -9.01 -20.36 16.10
C THR A 683 -9.87 -19.18 16.53
N ASP A 684 -11.09 -19.12 16.05
CA ASP A 684 -11.98 -17.98 16.31
C ASP A 684 -13.12 -18.33 17.28
N GLU A 685 -13.98 -19.26 16.93
CA GLU A 685 -15.20 -19.57 17.66
C GLU A 685 -15.44 -21.08 17.75
N ILE A 686 -15.86 -21.58 18.91
CA ILE A 686 -16.30 -22.97 19.08
C ILE A 686 -17.83 -23.01 19.03
N VAL A 687 -18.35 -23.36 17.88
CA VAL A 687 -19.80 -23.38 17.61
C VAL A 687 -20.39 -24.68 18.08
N VAL A 688 -21.42 -24.65 18.95
CA VAL A 688 -22.17 -25.80 19.45
C VAL A 688 -23.63 -25.66 19.05
N LYS A 689 -24.18 -26.62 18.27
CA LYS A 689 -25.59 -26.59 17.81
C LYS A 689 -26.37 -27.81 18.24
#